data_fc22673e228b3fa236ed92e2a942bed8
#
_entry.id   fc22673e228b3fa236ed92e2a942bed8
#
_cell.length_a   1.000
_cell.length_b   1.000
_cell.length_c   1.000
_cell.angle_alpha   90.00
_cell.angle_beta   90.00
_cell.angle_gamma   90.00
#
_symmetry.space_group_name_H-M   'P 1'
#
loop_
_entity.id
_entity.type
_entity.pdbx_description
1 polymer ?
#
loop_
_entity_poly.entity_id
_entity_poly.type
_entity_poly.pdbx_seq_one_letter_code
_entity_poly.pdbx_strand_id
1 'polypeptide(L)'
;MYDTIGMDEFAQIVHGEVIERSHGQVEDEHFEGTVSDFVENAFTQLMFDYLSDNGIIDDAEVCYFQYGTGSKTARTNGYSIDEERGLVNLYISQYYHVDTLTHINNEEINKAFAQAMESFSLAIQGHHTSMEPASDQFSMLQRLYEVGKSIDQVRIHLITNGLTSEGTYDSRSRDNYRFRFWVYDLKKLFDCVESGLKELIEINFEESTGKSLPCVSMPQFTDDYTAYLTIIPGKILYQLYDEFGARLLELNVRSFLQATGKVNRGIRETLRAEGDRFLAYNNGISITADQVELSIDNGKEKAIKSIHGLQVVNGGQTIASIYRAKKTGESDLANVYVPAKITVINPDRVNEIVPRISRYANTQNKVSEADFSSRDSYHIEIQRLSETIWVPGEQSRWFYERARGAYQETKARHAASQAKKKKFEAVTPTPQRFTKTDLAKYINSWDMMPDIVSLGAQKNFIHFMDRLRSQYGVEWKPDTDYYKDLIAKAIIFKAATRIIRQMQIPAYQANIVTYTIAYLAHRAAGRIDLRKIWEQQKISEGMKEAIQNWCPEIFDKIVESAGDRNVTEWCKKVDCWHLIRGLRLQVPSKLDKEMKHIQPVPTVGRPSARQPDALKPEDRENIARVMSVDAITWQNIYSWGKRTGTLKEWQCGIAFTLGGYASTEWERVPSSKQAAYGVEILEIASGYMNMET
;
A
#
# COMPACT_ATOMS: atom_id res chain seq x y z
N MET A 1 0.16 14.67 29.22
CA MET A 1 0.03 16.06 28.77
C MET A 1 1.00 16.18 27.63
N TYR A 2 0.50 16.08 26.39
CA TYR A 2 1.31 16.25 25.19
C TYR A 2 1.44 17.75 25.00
N ASP A 3 2.69 18.29 25.11
CA ASP A 3 2.98 19.65 24.66
C ASP A 3 2.76 19.65 23.14
N THR A 4 1.73 20.31 22.67
CA THR A 4 1.40 20.47 21.25
C THR A 4 2.49 21.30 20.59
N ILE A 5 3.10 20.73 19.56
CA ILE A 5 4.08 21.43 18.71
C ILE A 5 3.37 22.60 18.04
N GLY A 6 3.96 23.80 18.07
CA GLY A 6 3.41 24.95 17.36
C GLY A 6 3.62 24.84 15.84
N MET A 7 2.79 25.56 15.06
CA MET A 7 2.90 25.55 13.59
C MET A 7 4.26 26.08 13.10
N ASP A 8 4.85 27.05 13.80
CA ASP A 8 6.21 27.55 13.49
C ASP A 8 7.27 26.47 13.70
N GLU A 9 7.16 25.69 14.78
CA GLU A 9 8.05 24.57 15.06
C GLU A 9 7.87 23.45 14.02
N PHE A 10 6.65 23.21 13.59
CA PHE A 10 6.36 22.26 12.50
C PHE A 10 6.97 22.72 11.17
N ALA A 11 6.91 24.01 10.82
CA ALA A 11 7.57 24.54 9.65
C ALA A 11 9.09 24.28 9.66
N GLN A 12 9.73 24.50 10.82
CA GLN A 12 11.16 24.20 11.02
C GLN A 12 11.46 22.70 10.90
N ILE A 13 10.59 21.84 11.44
CA ILE A 13 10.72 20.37 11.33
C ILE A 13 10.66 19.94 9.86
N VAL A 14 9.65 20.41 9.11
CA VAL A 14 9.48 20.09 7.69
C VAL A 14 10.69 20.57 6.89
N HIS A 15 11.13 21.81 7.10
CA HIS A 15 12.30 22.35 6.43
C HIS A 15 13.57 21.54 6.74
N GLY A 16 13.81 21.23 8.01
CA GLY A 16 14.96 20.43 8.44
C GLY A 16 14.98 19.04 7.83
N GLU A 17 13.81 18.40 7.73
CA GLU A 17 13.67 17.06 7.13
C GLU A 17 13.90 17.06 5.62
N VAL A 18 13.43 18.10 4.93
CA VAL A 18 13.67 18.29 3.49
C VAL A 18 15.17 18.49 3.21
N ILE A 19 15.84 19.36 3.98
CA ILE A 19 17.28 19.59 3.83
C ILE A 19 18.09 18.33 4.13
N GLU A 20 17.73 17.58 5.17
CA GLU A 20 18.41 16.33 5.50
C GLU A 20 18.24 15.27 4.39
N ARG A 21 17.05 15.16 3.82
CA ARG A 21 16.79 14.26 2.68
C ARG A 21 17.53 14.70 1.42
N SER A 22 17.59 15.99 1.16
CA SER A 22 18.30 16.54 0.00
C SER A 22 19.81 16.32 0.10
N HIS A 23 20.43 16.50 1.28
CA HIS A 23 21.86 16.24 1.47
C HIS A 23 22.20 14.75 1.29
N GLY A 24 21.33 13.82 1.70
CA GLY A 24 21.51 12.40 1.41
C GLY A 24 21.43 12.06 -0.08
N GLN A 25 20.96 12.98 -0.91
CA GLN A 25 20.88 12.88 -2.37
C GLN A 25 22.00 13.68 -3.08
N VAL A 26 22.49 14.77 -2.50
CA VAL A 26 23.48 15.70 -3.10
C VAL A 26 24.91 15.13 -3.13
N GLU A 27 25.21 14.04 -2.45
CA GLU A 27 26.46 13.31 -2.68
C GLU A 27 26.55 12.67 -4.10
N ASP A 28 25.52 12.85 -4.92
CA ASP A 28 25.48 12.43 -6.33
C ASP A 28 25.81 13.61 -7.26
N GLU A 29 27.06 13.69 -7.73
CA GLU A 29 27.60 14.77 -8.58
C GLU A 29 27.00 14.89 -10.00
N HIS A 30 25.93 14.14 -10.39
CA HIS A 30 25.48 14.03 -11.79
C HIS A 30 23.96 14.10 -11.97
N PHE A 31 23.30 15.07 -11.34
CA PHE A 31 21.90 15.36 -11.63
C PHE A 31 21.80 16.46 -12.69
N GLU A 32 21.01 16.23 -13.77
CA GLU A 32 20.76 17.24 -14.82
C GLU A 32 19.77 18.35 -14.41
N GLY A 33 19.48 18.52 -13.11
CA GLY A 33 18.64 19.55 -12.54
C GLY A 33 19.41 20.59 -11.73
N THR A 34 18.74 21.66 -11.33
CA THR A 34 19.31 22.63 -10.38
C THR A 34 19.24 22.08 -8.95
N VAL A 35 20.07 22.60 -8.03
CA VAL A 35 19.99 22.26 -6.59
C VAL A 35 18.57 22.50 -6.02
N SER A 36 17.86 23.49 -6.57
CA SER A 36 16.46 23.79 -6.23
C SER A 36 15.51 22.65 -6.58
N ASP A 37 15.68 22.00 -7.73
CA ASP A 37 14.82 20.89 -8.18
C ASP A 37 15.02 19.65 -7.30
N PHE A 38 16.22 19.45 -6.79
CA PHE A 38 16.55 18.38 -5.83
C PHE A 38 15.83 18.55 -4.51
N VAL A 39 15.89 19.74 -3.95
CA VAL A 39 15.24 20.07 -2.67
C VAL A 39 13.73 19.98 -2.82
N GLU A 40 13.17 20.41 -3.95
CA GLU A 40 11.74 20.31 -4.23
C GLU A 40 11.28 18.85 -4.40
N ASN A 41 12.09 17.98 -5.01
CA ASN A 41 11.80 16.55 -5.08
C ASN A 41 11.85 15.86 -3.71
N ALA A 42 12.83 16.25 -2.87
CA ALA A 42 12.89 15.77 -1.48
C ALA A 42 11.66 16.22 -0.67
N PHE A 43 11.22 17.46 -0.88
CA PHE A 43 9.97 17.97 -0.31
C PHE A 43 8.75 17.18 -0.82
N THR A 44 8.65 16.96 -2.14
CA THR A 44 7.55 16.20 -2.75
C THR A 44 7.46 14.78 -2.16
N GLN A 45 8.60 14.08 -2.06
CA GLN A 45 8.64 12.75 -1.47
C GLN A 45 8.24 12.76 0.01
N LEU A 46 8.72 13.74 0.78
CA LEU A 46 8.33 13.90 2.18
C LEU A 46 6.81 14.07 2.32
N MET A 47 6.22 14.93 1.48
CA MET A 47 4.77 15.18 1.51
C MET A 47 3.97 13.97 1.05
N PHE A 48 4.42 13.24 0.04
CA PHE A 48 3.79 11.98 -0.35
C PHE A 48 3.80 10.97 0.79
N ASP A 49 4.89 10.89 1.52
CA ASP A 49 4.97 10.05 2.71
C ASP A 49 3.94 10.47 3.77
N TYR A 50 3.84 11.76 4.09
CA TYR A 50 2.85 12.26 5.06
C TYR A 50 1.41 12.02 4.59
N LEU A 51 1.09 12.36 3.35
CA LEU A 51 -0.26 12.23 2.80
C LEU A 51 -0.67 10.76 2.61
N SER A 52 0.24 9.89 2.21
CA SER A 52 -0.01 8.45 2.10
C SER A 52 -0.22 7.77 3.45
N ASP A 53 0.58 8.11 4.46
CA ASP A 53 0.44 7.56 5.81
C ASP A 53 -0.87 7.96 6.47
N ASN A 54 -1.42 9.12 6.08
CA ASN A 54 -2.73 9.59 6.49
C ASN A 54 -3.85 9.18 5.52
N GLY A 55 -3.55 8.34 4.52
CA GLY A 55 -4.51 7.81 3.55
C GLY A 55 -5.16 8.88 2.65
N ILE A 56 -4.57 10.06 2.55
CA ILE A 56 -5.09 11.18 1.74
C ILE A 56 -4.79 10.96 0.26
N ILE A 57 -3.65 10.35 -0.05
CA ILE A 57 -3.28 9.95 -1.40
C ILE A 57 -2.95 8.47 -1.44
N ASP A 58 -3.27 7.83 -2.55
CA ASP A 58 -2.81 6.48 -2.86
C ASP A 58 -1.36 6.52 -3.39
N ASP A 59 -0.77 5.33 -3.65
CA ASP A 59 0.61 5.16 -4.13
C ASP A 59 0.99 6.17 -5.25
N ALA A 60 1.48 7.34 -4.86
CA ALA A 60 1.95 8.37 -5.77
C ALA A 60 3.46 8.21 -6.03
N GLU A 61 3.83 8.39 -7.28
CA GLU A 61 5.22 8.30 -7.74
C GLU A 61 5.80 9.71 -7.93
N VAL A 62 6.95 10.00 -7.32
CA VAL A 62 7.68 11.25 -7.57
C VAL A 62 8.32 11.16 -8.95
N CYS A 63 7.95 12.08 -9.82
CA CYS A 63 8.54 12.23 -11.15
C CYS A 63 8.50 13.71 -11.54
N TYR A 64 9.64 14.37 -11.45
CA TYR A 64 9.75 15.77 -11.86
C TYR A 64 9.79 15.87 -13.37
N PHE A 65 8.85 16.61 -13.92
CA PHE A 65 8.79 16.93 -15.35
C PHE A 65 8.58 18.42 -15.54
N GLN A 66 9.41 19.03 -16.38
CA GLN A 66 9.25 20.41 -16.82
C GLN A 66 9.54 20.53 -18.31
N TYR A 67 8.69 21.25 -19.02
CA TYR A 67 8.85 21.51 -20.44
C TYR A 67 8.32 22.90 -20.83
N GLY A 68 9.02 23.57 -21.72
CA GLY A 68 8.67 24.91 -22.18
C GLY A 68 9.14 26.03 -21.24
N THR A 69 8.84 27.27 -21.61
CA THR A 69 9.23 28.47 -20.88
C THR A 69 8.10 29.50 -20.82
N GLY A 70 8.12 30.36 -19.81
CA GLY A 70 7.15 31.44 -19.65
C GLY A 70 5.72 30.98 -19.35
N SER A 71 4.73 31.53 -20.00
CA SER A 71 3.30 31.27 -19.75
C SER A 71 2.81 29.89 -20.20
N LYS A 72 3.59 29.18 -21.00
CA LYS A 72 3.29 27.82 -21.50
C LYS A 72 4.21 26.76 -20.87
N THR A 73 4.67 26.98 -19.66
CA THR A 73 5.47 25.98 -18.94
C THR A 73 4.55 24.87 -18.45
N ALA A 74 4.83 23.64 -18.89
CA ALA A 74 4.28 22.43 -18.31
C ALA A 74 5.17 22.00 -17.15
N ARG A 75 4.61 21.67 -15.98
CA ARG A 75 5.36 21.17 -14.82
C ARG A 75 4.49 20.24 -13.99
N THR A 76 5.09 19.17 -13.53
CA THR A 76 4.52 18.27 -12.49
C THR A 76 5.66 17.66 -11.66
N ASN A 77 5.40 17.30 -10.41
CA ASN A 77 6.37 16.71 -9.51
C ASN A 77 6.07 15.25 -9.19
N GLY A 78 4.91 14.75 -9.63
CA GLY A 78 4.54 13.36 -9.44
C GLY A 78 3.15 13.06 -9.95
N TYR A 79 2.80 11.77 -9.94
CA TYR A 79 1.51 11.30 -10.45
C TYR A 79 1.07 10.02 -9.74
N SER A 80 -0.22 9.74 -9.82
CA SER A 80 -0.78 8.40 -9.59
C SER A 80 -1.96 8.14 -10.52
N ILE A 81 -2.19 6.87 -10.85
CA ILE A 81 -3.24 6.45 -11.77
C ILE A 81 -4.10 5.40 -11.08
N ASP A 82 -5.38 5.66 -10.98
CA ASP A 82 -6.40 4.70 -10.55
C ASP A 82 -7.23 4.27 -11.76
N GLU A 83 -6.82 3.16 -12.39
CA GLU A 83 -7.51 2.63 -13.57
C GLU A 83 -8.93 2.16 -13.27
N GLU A 84 -9.18 1.67 -12.06
CA GLU A 84 -10.52 1.21 -11.68
C GLU A 84 -11.50 2.38 -11.61
N ARG A 85 -11.03 3.54 -11.16
CA ARG A 85 -11.83 4.77 -11.08
C ARG A 85 -11.74 5.62 -12.35
N GLY A 86 -10.85 5.29 -13.29
CA GLY A 86 -10.57 6.10 -14.48
C GLY A 86 -10.09 7.50 -14.10
N LEU A 87 -9.20 7.58 -13.13
CA LEU A 87 -8.75 8.81 -12.49
C LEU A 87 -7.24 8.93 -12.59
N VAL A 88 -6.78 10.11 -12.97
CA VAL A 88 -5.37 10.52 -12.86
C VAL A 88 -5.25 11.58 -11.78
N ASN A 89 -4.29 11.41 -10.89
CA ASN A 89 -3.85 12.47 -9.98
C ASN A 89 -2.48 12.97 -10.46
N LEU A 90 -2.36 14.29 -10.63
CA LEU A 90 -1.11 14.97 -10.87
C LEU A 90 -0.76 15.83 -9.66
N TYR A 91 0.48 15.78 -9.25
CA TYR A 91 0.98 16.52 -8.11
C TYR A 91 1.98 17.57 -8.57
N ILE A 92 1.80 18.80 -8.11
CA ILE A 92 2.73 19.89 -8.34
C ILE A 92 3.14 20.47 -7.00
N SER A 93 4.43 20.63 -6.78
CA SER A 93 4.97 21.14 -5.54
C SER A 93 5.40 22.59 -5.68
N GLN A 94 5.20 23.37 -4.62
CA GLN A 94 5.71 24.72 -4.47
C GLN A 94 6.40 24.78 -3.13
N TYR A 95 7.72 24.64 -3.12
CA TYR A 95 8.52 24.67 -1.91
C TYR A 95 9.23 26.01 -1.76
N TYR A 96 8.98 26.67 -0.64
CA TYR A 96 9.72 27.86 -0.23
C TYR A 96 10.89 27.42 0.65
N HIS A 97 12.09 27.79 0.25
CA HIS A 97 13.34 27.39 0.92
C HIS A 97 13.57 28.16 2.24
N VAL A 98 12.54 28.18 3.10
CA VAL A 98 12.57 28.89 4.38
C VAL A 98 12.00 28.00 5.49
N ASP A 99 12.44 28.24 6.70
CA ASP A 99 12.01 27.56 7.93
C ASP A 99 10.95 28.35 8.71
N THR A 100 10.43 29.42 8.11
CA THR A 100 9.42 30.33 8.69
C THR A 100 8.11 30.21 7.93
N LEU A 101 7.02 30.61 8.59
CA LEU A 101 5.70 30.64 7.97
C LEU A 101 5.68 31.63 6.78
N THR A 102 5.31 31.15 5.63
CA THR A 102 5.22 31.90 4.37
C THR A 102 3.83 31.73 3.78
N HIS A 103 3.33 32.74 3.06
CA HIS A 103 2.02 32.68 2.41
C HIS A 103 2.19 32.51 0.90
N ILE A 104 1.34 31.68 0.31
CA ILE A 104 1.18 31.54 -1.14
C ILE A 104 -0.10 32.27 -1.58
N ASN A 105 -0.01 33.04 -2.65
CA ASN A 105 -1.16 33.79 -3.17
C ASN A 105 -1.91 33.01 -4.26
N ASN A 106 -3.16 33.46 -4.56
CA ASN A 106 -4.02 32.79 -5.52
C ASN A 106 -3.47 32.80 -6.97
N GLU A 107 -2.63 33.77 -7.34
CA GLU A 107 -2.00 33.82 -8.66
C GLU A 107 -0.97 32.69 -8.81
N GLU A 108 -0.13 32.47 -7.80
CA GLU A 108 0.84 31.37 -7.76
C GLU A 108 0.14 30.00 -7.78
N ILE A 109 -0.96 29.84 -7.03
CA ILE A 109 -1.78 28.62 -7.00
C ILE A 109 -2.35 28.36 -8.41
N ASN A 110 -2.98 29.36 -9.03
CA ASN A 110 -3.56 29.21 -10.37
C ASN A 110 -2.49 28.94 -11.44
N LYS A 111 -1.31 29.52 -11.31
CA LYS A 111 -0.17 29.23 -12.20
C LYS A 111 0.28 27.77 -12.05
N ALA A 112 0.42 27.26 -10.84
CA ALA A 112 0.76 25.88 -10.60
C ALA A 112 -0.28 24.91 -11.22
N PHE A 113 -1.57 25.17 -11.03
CA PHE A 113 -2.62 24.39 -11.65
C PHE A 113 -2.55 24.39 -13.18
N ALA A 114 -2.32 25.57 -13.79
CA ALA A 114 -2.17 25.68 -15.23
C ALA A 114 -0.97 24.90 -15.77
N GLN A 115 0.16 24.89 -15.04
CA GLN A 115 1.34 24.13 -15.39
C GLN A 115 1.10 22.60 -15.35
N ALA A 116 0.39 22.11 -14.35
CA ALA A 116 0.04 20.69 -14.24
C ALA A 116 -0.98 20.27 -15.33
N MET A 117 -1.95 21.14 -15.67
CA MET A 117 -2.86 20.91 -16.80
C MET A 117 -2.11 20.81 -18.12
N GLU A 118 -1.10 21.66 -18.32
CA GLU A 118 -0.27 21.64 -19.54
C GLU A 118 0.55 20.35 -19.62
N SER A 119 1.09 19.84 -18.50
CA SER A 119 1.79 18.55 -18.44
C SER A 119 0.88 17.40 -18.90
N PHE A 120 -0.36 17.38 -18.44
CA PHE A 120 -1.34 16.39 -18.89
C PHE A 120 -1.66 16.52 -20.40
N SER A 121 -1.86 17.74 -20.88
CA SER A 121 -2.11 17.98 -22.31
C SER A 121 -0.96 17.49 -23.19
N LEU A 122 0.29 17.72 -22.80
CA LEU A 122 1.46 17.18 -23.50
C LEU A 122 1.50 15.65 -23.48
N ALA A 123 1.16 15.05 -22.37
CA ALA A 123 1.12 13.59 -22.25
C ALA A 123 0.12 12.98 -23.24
N ILE A 124 -1.13 13.44 -23.26
CA ILE A 124 -2.17 12.91 -24.17
C ILE A 124 -1.93 13.24 -25.65
N GLN A 125 -1.10 14.24 -25.94
CA GLN A 125 -0.64 14.55 -27.30
C GLN A 125 0.52 13.66 -27.76
N GLY A 126 1.02 12.76 -26.91
CA GLY A 126 2.09 11.84 -27.26
C GLY A 126 3.49 12.43 -27.20
N HIS A 127 3.72 13.47 -26.38
CA HIS A 127 5.03 14.15 -26.28
C HIS A 127 6.16 13.20 -25.84
N HIS A 128 5.84 12.09 -25.14
CA HIS A 128 6.82 11.08 -24.76
C HIS A 128 7.61 10.54 -25.95
N THR A 129 7.03 10.49 -27.16
CA THR A 129 7.73 9.98 -28.37
C THR A 129 8.97 10.80 -28.76
N SER A 130 9.11 12.02 -28.26
CA SER A 130 10.26 12.91 -28.49
C SER A 130 11.28 12.88 -27.36
N MET A 131 11.11 12.00 -26.36
CA MET A 131 11.95 11.95 -25.18
C MET A 131 12.83 10.67 -25.17
N GLU A 132 13.84 10.68 -24.28
CA GLU A 132 14.70 9.52 -24.04
C GLU A 132 13.89 8.38 -23.42
N PRO A 133 13.76 7.22 -24.09
CA PRO A 133 12.92 6.11 -23.62
C PRO A 133 13.31 5.54 -22.24
N ALA A 134 14.55 5.73 -21.82
CA ALA A 134 15.04 5.27 -20.53
C ALA A 134 14.78 6.25 -19.38
N SER A 135 14.12 7.38 -19.60
CA SER A 135 13.86 8.38 -18.56
C SER A 135 12.56 8.09 -17.79
N ASP A 136 12.51 8.47 -16.50
CA ASP A 136 11.30 8.38 -15.69
C ASP A 136 10.18 9.26 -16.25
N GLN A 137 10.53 10.42 -16.81
CA GLN A 137 9.60 11.34 -17.46
C GLN A 137 8.94 10.71 -18.69
N PHE A 138 9.71 9.99 -19.52
CA PHE A 138 9.16 9.22 -20.65
C PHE A 138 8.13 8.21 -20.14
N SER A 139 8.49 7.44 -19.10
CA SER A 139 7.61 6.42 -18.52
C SER A 139 6.30 7.02 -18.00
N MET A 140 6.37 8.15 -17.28
CA MET A 140 5.19 8.87 -16.80
C MET A 140 4.30 9.34 -17.95
N LEU A 141 4.86 10.07 -18.93
CA LEU A 141 4.06 10.60 -20.06
C LEU A 141 3.50 9.50 -20.95
N GLN A 142 4.25 8.42 -21.19
CA GLN A 142 3.77 7.24 -21.91
C GLN A 142 2.57 6.62 -21.18
N ARG A 143 2.69 6.43 -19.86
CA ARG A 143 1.63 5.84 -19.05
C ARG A 143 0.35 6.71 -19.07
N LEU A 144 0.51 8.02 -18.92
CA LEU A 144 -0.60 8.96 -19.03
C LEU A 144 -1.25 8.94 -20.43
N TYR A 145 -0.46 8.80 -21.50
CA TYR A 145 -0.94 8.65 -22.87
C TYR A 145 -1.75 7.37 -23.06
N GLU A 146 -1.24 6.23 -22.58
CA GLU A 146 -1.89 4.92 -22.68
C GLU A 146 -3.26 4.90 -22.01
N VAL A 147 -3.36 5.45 -20.80
CA VAL A 147 -4.62 5.49 -20.04
C VAL A 147 -5.52 6.64 -20.42
N GLY A 148 -5.03 7.63 -21.14
CA GLY A 148 -5.75 8.87 -21.44
C GLY A 148 -7.15 8.65 -22.02
N LYS A 149 -7.32 7.66 -22.91
CA LYS A 149 -8.62 7.34 -23.54
C LYS A 149 -9.65 6.77 -22.58
N SER A 150 -9.22 6.23 -21.44
CA SER A 150 -10.09 5.60 -20.42
C SER A 150 -10.34 6.48 -19.21
N ILE A 151 -9.80 7.71 -19.21
CA ILE A 151 -9.90 8.66 -18.11
C ILE A 151 -10.97 9.69 -18.39
N ASP A 152 -11.80 9.97 -17.39
CA ASP A 152 -12.81 11.03 -17.45
C ASP A 152 -12.43 12.24 -16.60
N GLN A 153 -11.61 12.02 -15.56
CA GLN A 153 -11.30 13.03 -14.56
C GLN A 153 -9.82 13.07 -14.24
N VAL A 154 -9.28 14.28 -14.20
CA VAL A 154 -7.92 14.58 -13.74
C VAL A 154 -8.00 15.40 -12.47
N ARG A 155 -7.33 14.99 -11.43
CA ARG A 155 -7.17 15.71 -10.17
C ARG A 155 -5.79 16.33 -10.11
N ILE A 156 -5.73 17.61 -9.81
CA ILE A 156 -4.48 18.33 -9.63
C ILE A 156 -4.33 18.73 -8.17
N HIS A 157 -3.24 18.30 -7.59
CA HIS A 157 -2.91 18.50 -6.19
C HIS A 157 -1.70 19.42 -6.08
N LEU A 158 -1.90 20.64 -5.59
CA LEU A 158 -0.79 21.52 -5.21
C LEU A 158 -0.37 21.18 -3.78
N ILE A 159 0.90 20.94 -3.59
CA ILE A 159 1.52 20.67 -2.29
C ILE A 159 2.50 21.80 -1.98
N THR A 160 2.38 22.43 -0.83
CA THR A 160 3.24 23.58 -0.48
C THR A 160 3.52 23.64 1.03
N ASN A 161 4.70 24.14 1.40
CA ASN A 161 5.02 24.55 2.77
C ASN A 161 4.57 26.00 3.05
N GLY A 162 3.92 26.68 2.09
CA GLY A 162 3.25 27.96 2.31
C GLY A 162 1.87 27.78 2.94
N LEU A 163 1.36 28.83 3.56
CA LEU A 163 -0.01 28.93 4.07
C LEU A 163 -0.92 29.54 3.01
N THR A 164 -2.11 28.97 2.81
CA THR A 164 -3.11 29.52 1.90
C THR A 164 -4.21 30.25 2.67
N SER A 165 -4.87 31.20 2.03
CA SER A 165 -6.19 31.64 2.48
C SER A 165 -7.20 30.57 2.11
N GLU A 166 -8.11 30.20 3.02
CA GLU A 166 -9.17 29.23 2.76
C GLU A 166 -9.97 29.60 1.51
N GLY A 167 -10.07 28.65 0.59
CA GLY A 167 -10.79 28.85 -0.67
C GLY A 167 -11.11 27.52 -1.36
N THR A 168 -12.24 27.51 -2.06
CA THR A 168 -12.60 26.43 -2.99
C THR A 168 -12.13 26.82 -4.39
N TYR A 169 -11.67 25.85 -5.16
CA TYR A 169 -11.21 26.05 -6.53
C TYR A 169 -12.18 25.38 -7.51
N ASP A 170 -12.74 26.19 -8.41
CA ASP A 170 -13.70 25.70 -9.39
C ASP A 170 -13.09 24.70 -10.36
N SER A 171 -13.85 23.65 -10.69
CA SER A 171 -13.45 22.68 -11.70
C SER A 171 -13.34 23.34 -13.08
N ARG A 172 -12.35 22.91 -13.86
CA ARG A 172 -12.14 23.39 -15.24
C ARG A 172 -12.30 22.24 -16.23
N SER A 173 -12.80 22.53 -17.43
CA SER A 173 -12.85 21.55 -18.52
C SER A 173 -11.94 21.98 -19.65
N ARG A 174 -11.12 21.04 -20.15
CA ARG A 174 -10.22 21.23 -21.29
C ARG A 174 -10.04 19.90 -22.02
N ASP A 175 -10.08 19.88 -23.34
CA ASP A 175 -9.81 18.72 -24.19
C ASP A 175 -10.63 17.45 -23.81
N ASN A 176 -11.91 17.63 -23.49
CA ASN A 176 -12.83 16.59 -23.00
C ASN A 176 -12.53 16.02 -21.61
N TYR A 177 -11.56 16.56 -20.90
CA TYR A 177 -11.24 16.16 -19.52
C TYR A 177 -11.77 17.18 -18.52
N ARG A 178 -12.21 16.69 -17.36
CA ARG A 178 -12.63 17.51 -16.24
C ARG A 178 -11.51 17.56 -15.20
N PHE A 179 -11.00 18.74 -14.93
CA PHE A 179 -9.97 18.99 -13.92
C PHE A 179 -10.60 19.46 -12.62
N ARG A 180 -10.20 18.85 -11.53
CA ARG A 180 -10.53 19.29 -10.15
C ARG A 180 -9.23 19.61 -9.43
N PHE A 181 -9.28 20.49 -8.41
CA PHE A 181 -8.11 21.07 -7.80
C PHE A 181 -8.17 20.95 -6.29
N TRP A 182 -7.04 20.58 -5.69
CA TRP A 182 -6.82 20.51 -4.24
C TRP A 182 -5.53 21.20 -3.88
N VAL A 183 -5.49 21.80 -2.68
CA VAL A 183 -4.29 22.40 -2.11
C VAL A 183 -4.03 21.76 -0.76
N TYR A 184 -2.82 21.24 -0.60
CA TYR A 184 -2.27 20.76 0.66
C TYR A 184 -1.19 21.74 1.10
N ASP A 185 -1.57 22.68 1.94
CA ASP A 185 -0.72 23.68 2.52
C ASP A 185 -0.13 23.20 3.86
N LEU A 186 0.77 24.02 4.43
CA LEU A 186 1.43 23.67 5.68
C LEU A 186 0.43 23.46 6.84
N LYS A 187 -0.68 24.20 6.86
CA LYS A 187 -1.70 24.07 7.90
C LYS A 187 -2.42 22.72 7.83
N LYS A 188 -2.83 22.31 6.62
CA LYS A 188 -3.47 20.98 6.44
C LYS A 188 -2.53 19.84 6.80
N LEU A 189 -1.25 19.98 6.46
CA LEU A 189 -0.22 18.99 6.84
C LEU A 189 -0.01 18.95 8.35
N PHE A 190 0.04 20.10 9.00
CA PHE A 190 0.14 20.24 10.45
C PHE A 190 -1.06 19.57 11.16
N ASP A 191 -2.28 19.88 10.70
CA ASP A 191 -3.51 19.31 11.25
C ASP A 191 -3.52 17.78 11.10
N CYS A 192 -3.03 17.22 9.99
CA CYS A 192 -2.87 15.77 9.78
C CYS A 192 -1.87 15.13 10.76
N VAL A 193 -0.80 15.82 11.11
CA VAL A 193 0.27 15.30 11.98
C VAL A 193 -0.09 15.46 13.46
N GLU A 194 -0.57 16.64 13.86
CA GLU A 194 -0.87 16.94 15.27
C GLU A 194 -2.05 16.13 15.81
N SER A 195 -3.12 16.05 15.02
CA SER A 195 -4.33 15.36 15.47
C SER A 195 -4.20 13.84 15.41
N GLY A 196 -3.26 13.29 14.63
CA GLY A 196 -3.35 11.89 14.22
C GLY A 196 -4.69 11.58 13.56
N LEU A 197 -5.49 12.64 13.35
CA LEU A 197 -6.80 12.63 12.76
C LEU A 197 -6.62 12.87 11.26
N LYS A 198 -7.10 11.94 10.50
CA LYS A 198 -7.28 12.06 9.05
C LYS A 198 -8.16 13.28 8.79
N GLU A 199 -7.93 13.98 7.70
CA GLU A 199 -8.85 15.01 7.23
C GLU A 199 -10.27 14.42 7.26
N LEU A 200 -11.14 14.96 8.12
CA LEU A 200 -12.44 14.41 8.36
C LEU A 200 -13.29 14.47 7.08
N ILE A 201 -13.92 13.36 6.74
CA ILE A 201 -14.88 13.36 5.64
C ILE A 201 -16.15 13.99 6.15
N GLU A 202 -16.51 15.13 5.57
CA GLU A 202 -17.73 15.85 5.89
C GLU A 202 -18.70 15.78 4.73
N ILE A 203 -19.97 15.60 5.04
CA ILE A 203 -21.05 15.69 4.06
C ILE A 203 -22.22 16.47 4.62
N ASN A 204 -22.68 17.44 3.82
CA ASN A 204 -23.93 18.13 4.04
C ASN A 204 -24.97 17.61 3.03
N PHE A 205 -25.96 16.88 3.52
CA PHE A 205 -26.98 16.27 2.67
C PHE A 205 -27.92 17.31 2.05
N GLU A 206 -28.22 18.40 2.76
CA GLU A 206 -29.08 19.47 2.22
C GLU A 206 -28.42 20.16 1.02
N GLU A 207 -27.12 20.42 1.10
CA GLU A 207 -26.37 20.99 -0.02
C GLU A 207 -26.21 20.00 -1.18
N SER A 208 -25.96 18.73 -0.87
CA SER A 208 -25.68 17.70 -1.89
C SER A 208 -26.95 17.21 -2.61
N THR A 209 -28.10 17.21 -1.93
CA THR A 209 -29.33 16.57 -2.43
C THR A 209 -30.58 17.44 -2.35
N GLY A 210 -30.47 18.62 -1.72
CA GLY A 210 -31.59 19.50 -1.43
C GLY A 210 -32.49 19.04 -0.27
N LYS A 211 -32.14 17.96 0.44
CA LYS A 211 -32.93 17.41 1.54
C LYS A 211 -32.05 16.73 2.57
N SER A 212 -32.43 16.86 3.87
CA SER A 212 -31.87 16.05 4.94
C SER A 212 -32.30 14.59 4.82
N LEU A 213 -31.51 13.66 5.35
CA LEU A 213 -31.83 12.21 5.35
C LEU A 213 -32.75 11.85 6.51
N PRO A 214 -33.96 11.31 6.29
CA PRO A 214 -34.80 10.81 7.36
C PRO A 214 -34.07 9.78 8.22
N CYS A 215 -34.19 9.89 9.54
CA CYS A 215 -33.52 8.94 10.42
C CYS A 215 -34.36 8.60 11.66
N VAL A 216 -34.09 7.43 12.21
CA VAL A 216 -34.58 6.99 13.51
C VAL A 216 -33.42 7.04 14.48
N SER A 217 -33.56 7.88 15.54
CA SER A 217 -32.59 7.91 16.64
C SER A 217 -32.82 6.71 17.55
N MET A 218 -31.78 6.00 17.91
CA MET A 218 -31.86 4.96 18.92
C MET A 218 -31.95 5.59 20.31
N PRO A 219 -32.71 4.99 21.27
CA PRO A 219 -32.70 5.44 22.66
C PRO A 219 -31.26 5.39 23.21
N GLN A 220 -30.87 6.39 23.96
CA GLN A 220 -29.55 6.45 24.58
C GLN A 220 -29.51 5.50 25.78
N PHE A 221 -28.72 4.43 25.68
CA PHE A 221 -28.53 3.44 26.75
C PHE A 221 -27.15 3.54 27.40
N THR A 222 -26.24 4.30 26.82
CA THR A 222 -24.85 4.47 27.26
C THR A 222 -24.35 5.85 26.86
N ASP A 223 -23.37 6.34 27.57
CA ASP A 223 -22.66 7.58 27.23
C ASP A 223 -21.54 7.37 26.23
N ASP A 224 -21.28 6.12 25.80
CA ASP A 224 -20.20 5.76 24.92
C ASP A 224 -20.46 6.17 23.47
N TYR A 225 -21.72 6.09 23.00
CA TYR A 225 -22.10 6.40 21.62
C TYR A 225 -23.60 6.72 21.48
N THR A 226 -23.93 7.40 20.38
CA THR A 226 -25.28 7.57 19.88
C THR A 226 -25.42 6.90 18.52
N ALA A 227 -26.57 6.30 18.20
CA ALA A 227 -26.78 5.61 16.93
C ALA A 227 -28.04 6.09 16.21
N TYR A 228 -27.94 6.14 14.88
CA TYR A 228 -29.01 6.51 13.95
C TYR A 228 -29.17 5.42 12.89
N LEU A 229 -30.41 5.11 12.54
CA LEU A 229 -30.74 4.28 11.38
C LEU A 229 -31.31 5.18 10.30
N THR A 230 -30.78 5.05 9.09
CA THR A 230 -31.21 5.83 7.92
C THR A 230 -31.12 5.00 6.65
N ILE A 231 -31.62 5.59 5.56
CA ILE A 231 -31.54 5.02 4.21
C ILE A 231 -30.81 6.02 3.32
N ILE A 232 -29.68 5.62 2.74
CA ILE A 232 -28.88 6.49 1.90
C ILE A 232 -29.14 6.15 0.42
N PRO A 233 -29.49 7.14 -0.42
CA PRO A 233 -29.60 6.94 -1.87
C PRO A 233 -28.27 6.47 -2.48
N GLY A 234 -28.33 5.49 -3.36
CA GLY A 234 -27.13 4.95 -4.03
C GLY A 234 -26.34 5.99 -4.81
N LYS A 235 -27.03 7.02 -5.33
CA LYS A 235 -26.39 8.16 -6.00
C LYS A 235 -25.46 8.95 -5.07
N ILE A 236 -25.82 9.11 -3.79
CA ILE A 236 -24.97 9.77 -2.79
C ILE A 236 -23.75 8.90 -2.49
N LEU A 237 -23.93 7.59 -2.29
CA LEU A 237 -22.84 6.67 -2.05
C LEU A 237 -21.86 6.63 -3.26
N TYR A 238 -22.38 6.74 -4.47
CA TYR A 238 -21.56 6.90 -5.68
C TYR A 238 -20.72 8.18 -5.61
N GLN A 239 -21.35 9.33 -5.29
CA GLN A 239 -20.67 10.62 -5.21
C GLN A 239 -19.60 10.63 -4.12
N LEU A 240 -19.90 10.09 -2.93
CA LEU A 240 -18.94 9.96 -1.84
C LEU A 240 -17.73 9.10 -2.25
N TYR A 241 -17.99 7.97 -2.91
CA TYR A 241 -16.88 7.11 -3.34
C TYR A 241 -16.09 7.72 -4.51
N ASP A 242 -16.75 8.44 -5.42
CA ASP A 242 -16.10 9.18 -6.51
C ASP A 242 -15.17 10.28 -5.95
N GLU A 243 -15.59 10.94 -4.90
CA GLU A 243 -14.83 12.03 -4.26
C GLU A 243 -13.72 11.52 -3.34
N PHE A 244 -14.05 10.64 -2.40
CA PHE A 244 -13.14 10.24 -1.31
C PHE A 244 -12.44 8.88 -1.55
N GLY A 245 -12.95 8.05 -2.47
CA GLY A 245 -12.33 6.76 -2.83
C GLY A 245 -12.08 5.85 -1.63
N ALA A 246 -10.86 5.34 -1.54
CA ALA A 246 -10.45 4.45 -0.45
C ALA A 246 -10.53 5.10 0.94
N ARG A 247 -10.36 6.41 1.04
CA ARG A 247 -10.52 7.16 2.31
C ARG A 247 -11.86 6.93 2.98
N LEU A 248 -12.95 6.82 2.20
CA LEU A 248 -14.28 6.52 2.72
C LEU A 248 -14.34 5.19 3.46
N LEU A 249 -13.46 4.26 3.09
CA LEU A 249 -13.43 2.87 3.56
C LEU A 249 -12.25 2.56 4.46
N GLU A 250 -11.53 3.55 4.92
CA GLU A 250 -10.25 3.41 5.59
C GLU A 250 -10.29 2.60 6.89
N LEU A 251 -11.39 2.68 7.62
CA LEU A 251 -11.67 1.80 8.76
C LEU A 251 -12.27 0.43 8.34
N ASN A 252 -12.50 0.24 7.02
CA ASN A 252 -13.04 -1.00 6.46
C ASN A 252 -12.06 -1.60 5.44
N VAL A 253 -10.91 -1.97 5.88
CA VAL A 253 -9.74 -2.38 5.10
C VAL A 253 -9.95 -3.58 4.16
N ARG A 254 -11.10 -4.23 4.21
CA ARG A 254 -11.40 -5.45 3.44
C ARG A 254 -11.90 -5.25 2.03
N SER A 255 -12.53 -4.15 1.75
CA SER A 255 -13.32 -4.01 0.53
C SER A 255 -12.49 -3.83 -0.72
N PHE A 256 -11.24 -3.41 -0.60
CA PHE A 256 -10.43 -3.02 -1.76
C PHE A 256 -9.75 -4.20 -2.48
N LEU A 257 -9.38 -5.27 -1.76
CA LEU A 257 -8.55 -6.35 -2.33
C LEU A 257 -9.33 -7.54 -2.94
N GLN A 258 -10.67 -7.61 -2.83
CA GLN A 258 -11.46 -8.76 -3.31
C GLN A 258 -12.68 -8.40 -4.17
N ALA A 259 -12.58 -7.39 -5.01
CA ALA A 259 -13.65 -7.01 -5.94
C ALA A 259 -14.02 -8.09 -6.98
N THR A 260 -13.36 -9.24 -6.99
CA THR A 260 -13.55 -10.33 -7.97
C THR A 260 -14.36 -11.52 -7.47
N GLY A 261 -14.84 -11.53 -6.20
CA GLY A 261 -15.53 -12.66 -5.60
C GLY A 261 -17.00 -12.85 -6.03
N LYS A 262 -17.57 -14.05 -5.75
CA LYS A 262 -18.97 -14.41 -6.04
C LYS A 262 -20.01 -13.44 -5.43
N VAL A 263 -19.71 -12.83 -4.28
CA VAL A 263 -20.58 -11.85 -3.59
C VAL A 263 -20.78 -10.59 -4.44
N ASN A 264 -19.70 -10.08 -5.03
CA ASN A 264 -19.78 -8.88 -5.88
C ASN A 264 -20.55 -9.10 -7.19
N ARG A 265 -20.59 -10.34 -7.68
CA ARG A 265 -21.42 -10.69 -8.84
C ARG A 265 -22.90 -10.58 -8.49
N GLY A 266 -23.35 -11.13 -7.34
CA GLY A 266 -24.74 -11.04 -6.89
C GLY A 266 -25.18 -9.59 -6.66
N ILE A 267 -24.35 -8.75 -6.00
CA ILE A 267 -24.64 -7.32 -5.80
C ILE A 267 -24.83 -6.60 -7.15
N ARG A 268 -23.95 -6.83 -8.13
CA ARG A 268 -24.04 -6.19 -9.46
C ARG A 268 -25.24 -6.69 -10.26
N GLU A 269 -25.57 -7.97 -10.19
CA GLU A 269 -26.79 -8.51 -10.85
C GLU A 269 -28.04 -7.83 -10.31
N THR A 270 -28.15 -7.65 -8.98
CA THR A 270 -29.27 -6.93 -8.36
C THR A 270 -29.30 -5.46 -8.81
N LEU A 271 -28.16 -4.77 -8.82
CA LEU A 271 -28.08 -3.37 -9.26
C LEU A 271 -28.52 -3.18 -10.73
N ARG A 272 -28.20 -4.15 -11.59
CA ARG A 272 -28.54 -4.13 -13.00
C ARG A 272 -29.98 -4.50 -13.29
N ALA A 273 -30.50 -5.55 -12.63
CA ALA A 273 -31.80 -6.16 -12.99
C ALA A 273 -32.95 -5.72 -12.07
N GLU A 274 -32.65 -5.44 -10.79
CA GLU A 274 -33.67 -5.22 -9.74
C GLU A 274 -33.23 -4.12 -8.75
N GLY A 275 -32.78 -2.96 -9.26
CA GLY A 275 -32.27 -1.85 -8.43
C GLY A 275 -33.28 -1.32 -7.40
N ASP A 276 -34.57 -1.41 -7.71
CA ASP A 276 -35.69 -1.06 -6.83
C ASP A 276 -35.85 -2.03 -5.63
N ARG A 277 -35.33 -3.25 -5.74
CA ARG A 277 -35.33 -4.26 -4.67
C ARG A 277 -34.03 -4.30 -3.88
N PHE A 278 -33.04 -3.48 -4.25
CA PHE A 278 -31.75 -3.48 -3.63
C PHE A 278 -31.77 -3.28 -2.11
N LEU A 279 -32.69 -2.41 -1.64
CA LEU A 279 -32.92 -2.18 -0.20
C LEU A 279 -33.29 -3.45 0.54
N ALA A 280 -34.09 -4.34 -0.07
CA ALA A 280 -34.56 -5.57 0.57
C ALA A 280 -33.50 -6.68 0.55
N TYR A 281 -32.61 -6.69 -0.45
CA TYR A 281 -31.64 -7.75 -0.68
C TYR A 281 -30.25 -7.47 -0.08
N ASN A 282 -29.94 -6.21 0.21
CA ASN A 282 -28.63 -5.81 0.71
C ASN A 282 -28.65 -5.62 2.23
N ASN A 283 -27.61 -6.14 2.91
CA ASN A 283 -27.46 -6.00 4.36
C ASN A 283 -27.15 -4.58 4.84
N GLY A 284 -26.95 -3.63 3.90
CA GLY A 284 -26.66 -2.26 4.24
C GLY A 284 -25.18 -2.00 4.58
N ILE A 285 -24.96 -0.79 5.12
CA ILE A 285 -23.64 -0.32 5.50
C ILE A 285 -23.62 0.13 6.96
N SER A 286 -22.45 0.05 7.60
CA SER A 286 -22.22 0.62 8.92
C SER A 286 -21.21 1.75 8.81
N ILE A 287 -21.55 2.88 9.39
CA ILE A 287 -20.80 4.13 9.37
C ILE A 287 -20.46 4.49 10.82
N THR A 288 -19.25 4.98 11.07
CA THR A 288 -18.90 5.74 12.27
C THR A 288 -18.78 7.20 11.91
N ALA A 289 -19.06 8.07 12.86
CA ALA A 289 -18.95 9.52 12.70
C ALA A 289 -18.50 10.15 14.03
N ASP A 290 -17.89 11.32 13.93
CA ASP A 290 -17.52 12.13 15.11
C ASP A 290 -18.69 12.97 15.56
N GLN A 291 -19.46 13.50 14.60
CA GLN A 291 -20.64 14.32 14.87
C GLN A 291 -21.70 14.16 13.77
N VAL A 292 -22.97 14.23 14.19
CA VAL A 292 -24.14 14.30 13.30
C VAL A 292 -24.98 15.52 13.66
N GLU A 293 -25.21 16.40 12.69
CA GLU A 293 -26.11 17.52 12.82
C GLU A 293 -27.52 17.11 12.36
N LEU A 294 -28.51 17.34 13.21
CA LEU A 294 -29.88 16.98 12.91
C LEU A 294 -30.68 18.22 12.49
N SER A 295 -31.55 18.07 11.51
CA SER A 295 -32.62 19.03 11.19
C SER A 295 -33.97 18.52 11.71
N ILE A 296 -34.92 19.44 11.85
CA ILE A 296 -36.31 19.11 12.21
C ILE A 296 -37.12 19.27 10.92
N ASP A 297 -37.48 18.15 10.30
CA ASP A 297 -38.40 18.17 9.16
C ASP A 297 -39.85 18.18 9.66
N ASN A 298 -40.66 19.16 9.19
CA ASN A 298 -42.08 19.32 9.49
C ASN A 298 -42.47 19.29 10.98
N GLY A 299 -41.55 19.68 11.90
CA GLY A 299 -41.79 19.87 13.31
C GLY A 299 -41.92 18.63 14.18
N LYS A 300 -41.74 17.41 13.63
CA LYS A 300 -41.84 16.14 14.38
C LYS A 300 -40.80 15.08 14.04
N GLU A 301 -40.21 15.07 12.85
CA GLU A 301 -39.27 14.03 12.44
C GLU A 301 -37.83 14.54 12.44
N LYS A 302 -36.95 13.81 13.07
CA LYS A 302 -35.51 14.07 13.03
C LYS A 302 -34.94 13.58 11.70
N ALA A 303 -34.17 14.43 11.04
CA ALA A 303 -33.44 14.08 9.83
C ALA A 303 -31.97 14.49 9.97
N ILE A 304 -31.07 13.76 9.35
CA ILE A 304 -29.62 14.06 9.33
C ILE A 304 -29.36 15.13 8.28
N LYS A 305 -28.89 16.29 8.71
CA LYS A 305 -28.51 17.41 7.86
C LYS A 305 -27.08 17.24 7.39
N SER A 306 -26.13 16.97 8.30
CA SER A 306 -24.72 16.77 8.01
C SER A 306 -24.09 15.70 8.88
N ILE A 307 -22.99 15.12 8.39
CA ILE A 307 -22.14 14.18 9.12
C ILE A 307 -20.71 14.69 9.03
N HIS A 308 -20.02 14.76 10.17
CA HIS A 308 -18.61 15.07 10.29
C HIS A 308 -17.84 13.82 10.73
N GLY A 309 -16.67 13.60 10.13
CA GLY A 309 -15.84 12.43 10.44
C GLY A 309 -16.44 11.11 9.94
N LEU A 310 -17.10 11.14 8.78
CA LEU A 310 -17.76 9.97 8.19
C LEU A 310 -16.73 8.90 7.80
N GLN A 311 -16.90 7.68 8.31
CA GLN A 311 -16.09 6.51 7.92
C GLN A 311 -16.99 5.27 7.79
N VAL A 312 -16.85 4.55 6.69
CA VAL A 312 -17.59 3.31 6.45
C VAL A 312 -16.82 2.12 7.01
N VAL A 313 -17.29 1.54 8.08
CA VAL A 313 -16.65 0.43 8.79
C VAL A 313 -17.14 -0.96 8.33
N ASN A 314 -18.27 -1.02 7.62
CA ASN A 314 -18.77 -2.24 6.97
C ASN A 314 -19.63 -1.89 5.76
N GLY A 315 -19.62 -2.75 4.72
CA GLY A 315 -20.39 -2.57 3.49
C GLY A 315 -19.61 -1.89 2.36
N GLY A 316 -18.28 -1.80 2.45
CA GLY A 316 -17.43 -1.23 1.41
C GLY A 316 -17.60 -1.90 0.04
N GLN A 317 -17.83 -3.23 0.01
CA GLN A 317 -18.13 -3.95 -1.24
C GLN A 317 -19.43 -3.47 -1.91
N THR A 318 -20.44 -3.12 -1.10
CA THR A 318 -21.69 -2.55 -1.57
C THR A 318 -21.43 -1.21 -2.26
N ILE A 319 -20.66 -0.32 -1.62
CA ILE A 319 -20.33 1.00 -2.17
C ILE A 319 -19.50 0.89 -3.44
N ALA A 320 -18.45 0.07 -3.43
CA ALA A 320 -17.62 -0.16 -4.61
C ALA A 320 -18.40 -0.77 -5.78
N SER A 321 -19.36 -1.67 -5.51
CA SER A 321 -20.23 -2.24 -6.54
C SER A 321 -21.21 -1.23 -7.11
N ILE A 322 -21.79 -0.35 -6.28
CA ILE A 322 -22.65 0.77 -6.69
C ILE A 322 -21.85 1.73 -7.59
N TYR A 323 -20.63 2.08 -7.15
CA TYR A 323 -19.75 2.95 -7.92
C TYR A 323 -19.48 2.37 -9.31
N ARG A 324 -19.05 1.10 -9.37
CA ARG A 324 -18.74 0.42 -10.63
C ARG A 324 -19.97 0.30 -11.53
N ALA A 325 -21.11 -0.11 -11.00
CA ALA A 325 -22.34 -0.23 -11.80
C ALA A 325 -22.79 1.09 -12.43
N LYS A 326 -22.62 2.21 -11.74
CA LYS A 326 -22.88 3.55 -12.31
C LYS A 326 -21.84 3.93 -13.36
N LYS A 327 -20.57 3.69 -13.07
CA LYS A 327 -19.44 4.04 -13.95
C LYS A 327 -19.50 3.29 -15.29
N THR A 328 -19.87 1.99 -15.25
CA THR A 328 -20.01 1.15 -16.45
C THR A 328 -21.36 1.32 -17.17
N GLY A 329 -22.26 2.15 -16.66
CA GLY A 329 -23.59 2.35 -17.24
C GLY A 329 -24.58 1.18 -17.00
N GLU A 330 -24.23 0.23 -16.12
CA GLU A 330 -25.09 -0.92 -15.78
C GLU A 330 -26.31 -0.53 -14.94
N SER A 331 -26.26 0.61 -14.21
CA SER A 331 -27.35 1.16 -13.41
C SER A 331 -27.28 2.69 -13.36
N ASP A 332 -28.44 3.35 -13.43
CA ASP A 332 -28.54 4.81 -13.24
C ASP A 332 -28.63 5.22 -11.77
N LEU A 333 -28.82 4.24 -10.86
CA LEU A 333 -29.00 4.38 -9.42
C LEU A 333 -30.24 5.15 -8.96
N ALA A 334 -31.19 5.45 -9.83
CA ALA A 334 -32.35 6.27 -9.51
C ALA A 334 -33.21 5.68 -8.37
N ASN A 335 -33.34 4.34 -8.35
CA ASN A 335 -34.14 3.59 -7.38
C ASN A 335 -33.30 2.73 -6.44
N VAL A 336 -32.00 2.97 -6.35
CA VAL A 336 -31.11 2.23 -5.46
C VAL A 336 -31.03 2.94 -4.12
N TYR A 337 -31.38 2.23 -3.07
CA TYR A 337 -31.33 2.70 -1.68
C TYR A 337 -30.60 1.67 -0.80
N VAL A 338 -29.80 2.17 0.14
CA VAL A 338 -28.98 1.34 1.02
C VAL A 338 -29.29 1.66 2.48
N PRO A 339 -29.69 0.65 3.29
CA PRO A 339 -29.85 0.88 4.72
C PRO A 339 -28.51 1.18 5.37
N ALA A 340 -28.48 2.17 6.26
CA ALA A 340 -27.26 2.59 6.93
C ALA A 340 -27.45 2.72 8.43
N LYS A 341 -26.51 2.18 9.20
CA LYS A 341 -26.38 2.42 10.63
C LYS A 341 -25.23 3.41 10.85
N ILE A 342 -25.51 4.55 11.43
CA ILE A 342 -24.53 5.58 11.76
C ILE A 342 -24.33 5.56 13.28
N THR A 343 -23.08 5.41 13.73
CA THR A 343 -22.70 5.39 15.13
C THR A 343 -21.80 6.59 15.40
N VAL A 344 -22.29 7.55 16.19
CA VAL A 344 -21.53 8.71 16.67
C VAL A 344 -20.86 8.31 17.98
N ILE A 345 -19.57 8.35 18.04
CA ILE A 345 -18.78 7.82 19.16
C ILE A 345 -18.22 8.97 19.97
N ASN A 346 -18.33 8.85 21.30
CA ASN A 346 -17.72 9.82 22.19
C ASN A 346 -16.19 9.90 21.92
N PRO A 347 -15.62 11.11 21.72
CA PRO A 347 -14.20 11.30 21.39
C PRO A 347 -13.24 10.55 22.33
N ASP A 348 -13.54 10.50 23.62
CA ASP A 348 -12.70 9.80 24.61
C ASP A 348 -12.71 8.27 24.45
N ARG A 349 -13.68 7.72 23.73
CA ARG A 349 -13.87 6.27 23.54
C ARG A 349 -13.63 5.78 22.10
N VAL A 350 -13.32 6.68 21.17
CA VAL A 350 -13.08 6.36 19.74
C VAL A 350 -12.07 5.23 19.59
N ASN A 351 -10.96 5.33 20.31
CA ASN A 351 -9.87 4.37 20.25
C ASN A 351 -10.21 2.96 20.77
N GLU A 352 -11.23 2.83 21.59
CA GLU A 352 -11.68 1.53 22.12
C GLU A 352 -12.84 0.96 21.30
N ILE A 353 -13.79 1.81 20.93
CA ILE A 353 -15.08 1.38 20.37
C ILE A 353 -15.02 1.17 18.87
N VAL A 354 -14.35 2.04 18.10
CA VAL A 354 -14.25 1.91 16.63
C VAL A 354 -13.65 0.55 16.21
N PRO A 355 -12.54 0.09 16.82
CA PRO A 355 -12.00 -1.23 16.52
C PRO A 355 -12.98 -2.37 16.79
N ARG A 356 -13.74 -2.27 17.88
CA ARG A 356 -14.74 -3.28 18.25
C ARG A 356 -15.93 -3.27 17.29
N ILE A 357 -16.44 -2.07 16.91
CA ILE A 357 -17.52 -1.97 15.92
C ILE A 357 -17.08 -2.61 14.60
N SER A 358 -15.91 -2.25 14.08
CA SER A 358 -15.37 -2.82 12.85
C SER A 358 -15.21 -4.34 12.97
N ARG A 359 -14.65 -4.82 14.06
CA ARG A 359 -14.50 -6.26 14.32
C ARG A 359 -15.84 -6.98 14.33
N TYR A 360 -16.80 -6.54 15.13
CA TYR A 360 -18.09 -7.23 15.28
C TYR A 360 -19.01 -7.06 14.06
N ALA A 361 -18.98 -5.91 13.40
CA ALA A 361 -19.73 -5.71 12.16
C ALA A 361 -19.20 -6.61 11.02
N ASN A 362 -17.92 -6.94 11.03
CA ASN A 362 -17.27 -7.76 10.02
C ASN A 362 -17.21 -9.27 10.38
N THR A 363 -17.45 -9.68 11.64
CA THR A 363 -17.37 -11.10 12.06
C THR A 363 -18.50 -11.98 11.52
N GLN A 364 -19.54 -11.42 10.95
CA GLN A 364 -20.59 -12.21 10.28
C GLN A 364 -20.12 -12.84 8.96
N ASN A 365 -19.01 -12.40 8.40
CA ASN A 365 -18.28 -13.06 7.32
C ASN A 365 -16.83 -13.25 7.79
N LYS A 366 -16.31 -14.50 7.83
CA LYS A 366 -14.92 -14.84 8.25
C LYS A 366 -13.89 -13.84 7.70
N VAL A 367 -13.43 -12.92 8.55
CA VAL A 367 -12.56 -11.79 8.17
C VAL A 367 -11.25 -11.85 8.90
N SER A 368 -10.21 -11.54 8.14
CA SER A 368 -8.87 -11.35 8.70
C SER A 368 -8.82 -10.04 9.50
N GLU A 369 -8.29 -10.11 10.71
CA GLU A 369 -8.04 -9.01 11.65
C GLU A 369 -6.90 -8.07 11.18
N ALA A 370 -6.77 -7.92 9.86
CA ALA A 370 -5.58 -7.38 9.19
C ALA A 370 -5.30 -5.89 9.37
N ASP A 371 -6.21 -5.10 9.98
CA ASP A 371 -6.25 -3.67 9.66
C ASP A 371 -6.00 -2.68 10.79
N PHE A 372 -5.50 -3.16 11.92
CA PHE A 372 -5.07 -2.25 13.00
C PHE A 372 -3.55 -2.25 13.16
N SER A 373 -2.84 -1.91 12.09
CA SER A 373 -1.37 -2.01 12.04
C SER A 373 -0.63 -1.12 13.05
N SER A 374 -1.21 -0.02 13.52
CA SER A 374 -0.56 0.81 14.54
C SER A 374 -0.59 0.21 15.93
N ARG A 375 -1.52 -0.73 16.21
CA ARG A 375 -1.65 -1.48 17.47
C ARG A 375 -1.31 -2.97 17.32
N ASP A 376 -0.79 -3.36 16.16
CA ASP A 376 -0.38 -4.73 15.91
C ASP A 376 0.79 -5.10 16.85
N SER A 377 0.66 -6.25 17.50
CA SER A 377 1.67 -6.77 18.45
C SER A 377 3.04 -6.87 17.81
N TYR A 378 3.11 -7.15 16.51
CA TYR A 378 4.35 -7.17 15.74
C TYR A 378 5.05 -5.80 15.73
N HIS A 379 4.32 -4.73 15.37
CA HIS A 379 4.91 -3.40 15.27
C HIS A 379 5.28 -2.81 16.63
N ILE A 380 4.49 -3.11 17.67
CA ILE A 380 4.80 -2.72 19.04
C ILE A 380 6.11 -3.40 19.48
N GLU A 381 6.26 -4.69 19.18
CA GLU A 381 7.45 -5.44 19.56
C GLU A 381 8.70 -5.00 18.76
N ILE A 382 8.58 -4.73 17.45
CA ILE A 382 9.69 -4.15 16.66
C ILE A 382 10.12 -2.80 17.24
N GLN A 383 9.19 -1.95 17.65
CA GLN A 383 9.53 -0.68 18.31
C GLN A 383 10.28 -0.93 19.61
N ARG A 384 9.76 -1.80 20.48
CA ARG A 384 10.42 -2.16 21.74
C ARG A 384 11.84 -2.70 21.52
N LEU A 385 12.03 -3.60 20.54
CA LEU A 385 13.35 -4.13 20.19
C LEU A 385 14.28 -3.04 19.66
N SER A 386 13.77 -2.10 18.86
CA SER A 386 14.56 -0.97 18.35
C SER A 386 15.04 -0.03 19.48
N GLU A 387 14.26 0.08 20.55
CA GLU A 387 14.59 0.91 21.71
C GLU A 387 15.57 0.22 22.69
N THR A 388 15.66 -1.12 22.65
CA THR A 388 16.43 -1.91 23.61
C THR A 388 17.71 -2.52 23.06
N ILE A 389 17.78 -2.76 21.75
CA ILE A 389 18.92 -3.45 21.13
C ILE A 389 19.89 -2.43 20.56
N TRP A 390 21.12 -2.47 21.06
CA TRP A 390 22.23 -1.63 20.61
C TRP A 390 23.01 -2.27 19.45
N VAL A 391 23.54 -1.44 18.59
CA VAL A 391 24.45 -1.86 17.53
C VAL A 391 25.74 -2.42 18.14
N PRO A 392 26.24 -3.59 17.70
CA PRO A 392 27.44 -4.18 18.24
C PRO A 392 28.66 -3.25 18.10
N GLY A 393 29.34 -3.00 19.24
CA GLY A 393 30.55 -2.17 19.27
C GLY A 393 30.35 -0.65 19.17
N GLU A 394 29.10 -0.18 19.07
CA GLU A 394 28.74 1.23 18.97
C GLU A 394 27.77 1.62 20.08
N GLN A 395 27.73 2.92 20.40
CA GLN A 395 26.71 3.51 21.28
C GLN A 395 25.52 4.04 20.48
N SER A 396 25.14 3.33 19.43
CA SER A 396 24.02 3.69 18.56
C SER A 396 22.99 2.56 18.49
N ARG A 397 21.80 2.90 18.04
CA ARG A 397 20.70 1.94 17.82
C ARG A 397 19.84 2.38 16.66
N TRP A 398 19.20 1.41 16.02
CA TRP A 398 18.25 1.67 14.95
C TRP A 398 16.95 2.21 15.52
N PHE A 399 16.38 3.22 14.86
CA PHE A 399 15.11 3.82 15.25
C PHE A 399 14.00 3.34 14.32
N TYR A 400 13.03 2.63 14.88
CA TYR A 400 11.82 2.23 14.16
C TYR A 400 10.74 3.29 14.29
N GLU A 401 10.40 3.94 13.20
CA GLU A 401 9.36 4.93 13.13
C GLU A 401 8.00 4.27 12.88
N ARG A 402 7.34 3.84 13.96
CA ARG A 402 6.03 3.20 13.92
C ARG A 402 4.93 4.17 13.51
N ALA A 403 4.95 5.38 14.02
CA ALA A 403 4.13 6.50 13.57
C ALA A 403 5.04 7.50 12.86
N ARG A 404 4.63 7.99 11.71
CA ARG A 404 5.42 8.96 10.95
C ARG A 404 5.60 10.24 11.74
N GLY A 405 6.78 10.84 11.64
CA GLY A 405 7.16 12.02 12.44
C GLY A 405 7.67 11.72 13.84
N ALA A 406 7.51 10.48 14.36
CA ALA A 406 7.93 10.12 15.71
C ALA A 406 9.43 10.33 15.95
N TYR A 407 10.28 10.18 14.93
CA TYR A 407 11.70 10.45 15.03
C TYR A 407 11.97 11.94 15.27
N GLN A 408 11.35 12.82 14.48
CA GLN A 408 11.53 14.26 14.58
C GLN A 408 10.91 14.81 15.86
N GLU A 409 9.75 14.31 16.27
CA GLU A 409 9.14 14.65 17.55
C GLU A 409 10.07 14.28 18.72
N THR A 410 10.64 13.08 18.70
CA THR A 410 11.61 12.66 19.74
C THR A 410 12.87 13.51 19.70
N LYS A 411 13.37 13.84 18.52
CA LYS A 411 14.51 14.75 18.31
C LYS A 411 14.21 16.15 18.86
N ALA A 412 13.04 16.71 18.57
CA ALA A 412 12.59 18.02 19.06
C ALA A 412 12.46 18.05 20.59
N ARG A 413 11.87 17.03 21.20
CA ARG A 413 11.82 16.90 22.68
C ARG A 413 13.21 16.92 23.34
N HIS A 414 14.24 16.38 22.67
CA HIS A 414 15.61 16.42 23.13
C HIS A 414 16.33 17.74 22.76
N ALA A 415 15.74 18.59 21.91
CA ALA A 415 16.32 19.85 21.46
C ALA A 415 16.35 20.97 22.51
N ALA A 416 15.83 20.75 23.72
CA ALA A 416 15.94 21.68 24.86
C ALA A 416 17.37 22.18 25.15
N SER A 417 18.42 21.49 24.62
CA SER A 417 19.77 22.01 24.48
C SER A 417 20.49 21.36 23.30
N GLN A 418 21.41 22.08 22.67
CA GLN A 418 22.23 21.54 21.57
C GLN A 418 23.00 20.25 21.97
N ALA A 419 23.41 20.16 23.22
CA ALA A 419 24.10 18.98 23.74
C ALA A 419 23.20 17.74 23.79
N LYS A 420 21.92 17.91 24.20
CA LYS A 420 20.94 16.82 24.20
C LYS A 420 20.57 16.39 22.79
N LYS A 421 20.41 17.33 21.86
CA LYS A 421 20.16 17.06 20.43
C LYS A 421 21.30 16.24 19.82
N LYS A 422 22.56 16.66 19.99
CA LYS A 422 23.74 15.92 19.52
C LYS A 422 23.82 14.51 20.14
N LYS A 423 23.47 14.38 21.43
CA LYS A 423 23.44 13.07 22.09
C LYS A 423 22.38 12.16 21.50
N PHE A 424 21.18 12.67 21.20
CA PHE A 424 20.13 11.90 20.54
C PHE A 424 20.56 11.44 19.15
N GLU A 425 21.11 12.34 18.33
CA GLU A 425 21.61 12.04 16.98
C GLU A 425 22.78 11.05 16.99
N ALA A 426 23.61 11.05 18.00
CA ALA A 426 24.66 10.06 18.17
C ALA A 426 24.11 8.68 18.54
N VAL A 427 23.04 8.62 19.37
CA VAL A 427 22.41 7.38 19.79
C VAL A 427 21.49 6.81 18.70
N THR A 428 20.79 7.65 17.97
CA THR A 428 19.85 7.26 16.89
C THR A 428 20.16 8.05 15.62
N PRO A 429 21.24 7.69 14.90
CA PRO A 429 21.63 8.38 13.68
C PRO A 429 20.55 8.25 12.59
N THR A 430 20.29 9.32 11.84
CA THR A 430 19.31 9.32 10.74
C THR A 430 19.46 8.17 9.74
N PRO A 431 20.68 7.75 9.33
CA PRO A 431 20.82 6.58 8.47
C PRO A 431 20.33 5.27 9.08
N GLN A 432 20.19 5.19 10.40
CA GLN A 432 19.68 4.03 11.13
C GLN A 432 18.17 4.13 11.43
N ARG A 433 17.44 5.04 10.75
CA ARG A 433 15.97 5.16 10.82
C ARG A 433 15.31 4.32 9.74
N PHE A 434 14.15 3.73 10.05
CA PHE A 434 13.28 3.04 9.08
C PHE A 434 11.82 3.09 9.51
N THR A 435 10.92 3.11 8.52
CA THR A 435 9.45 3.18 8.69
C THR A 435 8.79 1.81 8.53
N LYS A 436 7.46 1.73 8.73
CA LYS A 436 6.65 0.52 8.46
C LYS A 436 6.78 0.04 7.01
N THR A 437 6.67 0.97 6.08
CA THR A 437 6.73 0.68 4.66
C THR A 437 8.13 0.28 4.21
N ASP A 438 9.17 0.87 4.81
CA ASP A 438 10.56 0.45 4.58
C ASP A 438 10.81 -0.98 5.07
N LEU A 439 10.31 -1.32 6.26
CA LEU A 439 10.38 -2.66 6.83
C LEU A 439 9.79 -3.69 5.86
N ALA A 440 8.59 -3.45 5.35
CA ALA A 440 7.95 -4.34 4.38
C ALA A 440 8.75 -4.45 3.08
N LYS A 441 9.32 -3.34 2.61
CA LYS A 441 10.18 -3.30 1.43
C LYS A 441 11.44 -4.14 1.61
N TYR A 442 12.12 -4.03 2.74
CA TYR A 442 13.33 -4.80 3.04
C TYR A 442 13.07 -6.30 3.08
N ILE A 443 11.99 -6.70 3.77
CA ILE A 443 11.64 -8.11 3.91
C ILE A 443 11.17 -8.69 2.58
N ASN A 444 10.21 -8.06 1.88
CA ASN A 444 9.65 -8.60 0.64
C ASN A 444 10.68 -8.63 -0.49
N SER A 445 11.61 -7.67 -0.57
CA SER A 445 12.72 -7.74 -1.54
C SER A 445 13.63 -8.94 -1.26
N TRP A 446 14.01 -9.15 -0.01
CA TRP A 446 14.84 -10.30 0.40
C TRP A 446 14.10 -11.64 0.24
N ASP A 447 12.81 -11.67 0.47
CA ASP A 447 11.98 -12.86 0.33
C ASP A 447 11.57 -13.14 -1.14
N MET A 448 12.29 -12.52 -2.11
CA MET A 448 12.13 -12.74 -3.55
C MET A 448 10.74 -12.39 -4.10
N MET A 449 10.15 -11.30 -3.64
CA MET A 449 8.86 -10.76 -4.10
C MET A 449 9.01 -9.34 -4.66
N PRO A 450 9.89 -9.11 -5.66
CA PRO A 450 10.14 -7.77 -6.19
C PRO A 450 8.93 -7.19 -6.93
N ASP A 451 8.09 -8.03 -7.53
CA ASP A 451 6.83 -7.67 -8.17
C ASP A 451 5.84 -7.05 -7.17
N ILE A 452 5.74 -7.62 -5.97
CA ILE A 452 4.90 -7.07 -4.88
C ILE A 452 5.45 -5.73 -4.37
N VAL A 453 6.76 -5.61 -4.21
CA VAL A 453 7.39 -4.34 -3.83
C VAL A 453 7.13 -3.26 -4.88
N SER A 454 7.15 -3.63 -6.16
CA SER A 454 6.87 -2.74 -7.29
C SER A 454 5.42 -2.26 -7.37
N LEU A 455 4.47 -2.84 -6.62
CA LEU A 455 3.09 -2.34 -6.54
C LEU A 455 2.96 -1.00 -5.82
N GLY A 456 4.03 -0.53 -5.16
CA GLY A 456 4.05 0.69 -4.36
C GLY A 456 4.05 0.44 -2.85
N ALA A 457 4.36 1.48 -2.08
CA ALA A 457 4.67 1.34 -0.66
C ALA A 457 3.50 0.78 0.16
N GLN A 458 2.29 1.29 -0.04
CA GLN A 458 1.11 0.89 0.73
C GLN A 458 0.63 -0.53 0.35
N LYS A 459 0.52 -0.83 -0.94
CA LYS A 459 0.13 -2.17 -1.40
C LYS A 459 1.12 -3.22 -0.96
N ASN A 460 2.43 -2.92 -1.09
CA ASN A 460 3.48 -3.78 -0.58
C ASN A 460 3.35 -4.04 0.94
N PHE A 461 3.07 -2.99 1.73
CA PHE A 461 2.88 -3.11 3.18
C PHE A 461 1.68 -3.98 3.53
N ILE A 462 0.55 -3.81 2.84
CA ILE A 462 -0.65 -4.65 3.04
C ILE A 462 -0.32 -6.12 2.75
N HIS A 463 0.28 -6.43 1.60
CA HIS A 463 0.69 -7.80 1.25
C HIS A 463 1.67 -8.40 2.27
N PHE A 464 2.59 -7.58 2.79
CA PHE A 464 3.50 -8.00 3.84
C PHE A 464 2.75 -8.40 5.12
N MET A 465 1.82 -7.56 5.59
CA MET A 465 1.05 -7.83 6.81
C MET A 465 0.15 -9.05 6.68
N ASP A 466 -0.54 -9.21 5.55
CA ASP A 466 -1.38 -10.38 5.28
C ASP A 466 -0.56 -11.67 5.28
N ARG A 467 0.61 -11.65 4.66
CA ARG A 467 1.53 -12.78 4.65
C ARG A 467 2.05 -13.09 6.06
N LEU A 468 2.47 -12.08 6.81
CA LEU A 468 2.98 -12.22 8.16
C LEU A 468 1.93 -12.88 9.07
N ARG A 469 0.69 -12.41 9.02
CA ARG A 469 -0.41 -12.92 9.83
C ARG A 469 -0.84 -14.33 9.42
N SER A 470 -0.85 -14.60 8.12
CA SER A 470 -1.12 -15.96 7.62
C SER A 470 -0.07 -16.96 8.07
N GLN A 471 1.18 -16.52 8.21
CA GLN A 471 2.30 -17.38 8.57
C GLN A 471 2.42 -17.59 10.10
N TYR A 472 2.26 -16.53 10.89
CA TYR A 472 2.55 -16.54 12.32
C TYR A 472 1.34 -16.31 13.22
N GLY A 473 0.22 -15.82 12.68
CA GLY A 473 -0.95 -15.40 13.46
C GLY A 473 -0.86 -13.95 13.93
N VAL A 474 -2.01 -13.41 14.38
CA VAL A 474 -2.16 -11.98 14.71
C VAL A 474 -1.39 -11.56 15.97
N GLU A 475 -1.30 -12.46 16.94
CA GLU A 475 -0.66 -12.19 18.24
C GLU A 475 0.84 -12.50 18.26
N TRP A 476 1.42 -12.86 17.12
CA TRP A 476 2.83 -13.19 17.04
C TRP A 476 3.72 -11.98 17.30
N LYS A 477 4.77 -12.20 18.10
CA LYS A 477 5.77 -11.19 18.41
C LYS A 477 7.14 -11.66 17.93
N PRO A 478 7.85 -10.84 17.16
CA PRO A 478 9.19 -11.16 16.71
C PRO A 478 10.18 -11.18 17.90
N ASP A 479 11.13 -12.08 17.82
CA ASP A 479 12.22 -12.17 18.81
C ASP A 479 13.43 -11.30 18.42
N THR A 480 14.45 -11.32 19.26
CA THR A 480 15.70 -10.60 19.06
C THR A 480 16.43 -11.03 17.77
N ASP A 481 16.34 -12.30 17.40
CA ASP A 481 17.02 -12.85 16.25
C ASP A 481 16.34 -12.40 14.95
N TYR A 482 15.00 -12.42 14.91
CA TYR A 482 14.25 -11.84 13.83
C TYR A 482 14.55 -10.36 13.63
N TYR A 483 14.62 -9.58 14.73
CA TYR A 483 14.95 -8.15 14.64
C TYR A 483 16.34 -7.91 14.05
N LYS A 484 17.36 -8.67 14.48
CA LYS A 484 18.72 -8.57 13.93
C LYS A 484 18.76 -8.91 12.45
N ASP A 485 18.03 -9.94 12.02
CA ASP A 485 17.91 -10.32 10.62
C ASP A 485 17.19 -9.25 9.80
N LEU A 486 16.13 -8.63 10.35
CA LEU A 486 15.46 -7.47 9.74
C LEU A 486 16.44 -6.32 9.51
N ILE A 487 17.23 -5.96 10.53
CA ILE A 487 18.21 -4.88 10.40
C ILE A 487 19.30 -5.25 9.39
N ALA A 488 19.75 -6.49 9.33
CA ALA A 488 20.69 -6.93 8.31
C ALA A 488 20.12 -6.75 6.88
N LYS A 489 18.83 -7.08 6.67
CA LYS A 489 18.12 -6.83 5.41
C LYS A 489 18.00 -5.33 5.11
N ALA A 490 17.77 -4.50 6.11
CA ALA A 490 17.77 -3.04 5.98
C ALA A 490 19.14 -2.51 5.53
N ILE A 491 20.23 -3.02 6.11
CA ILE A 491 21.60 -2.68 5.73
C ILE A 491 21.87 -3.05 4.28
N ILE A 492 21.49 -4.26 3.87
CA ILE A 492 21.62 -4.72 2.47
C ILE A 492 20.86 -3.78 1.53
N PHE A 493 19.60 -3.47 1.86
CA PHE A 493 18.75 -2.63 1.01
C PHE A 493 19.33 -1.22 0.87
N LYS A 494 19.71 -0.59 1.97
CA LYS A 494 20.32 0.77 1.97
C LYS A 494 21.67 0.79 1.23
N ALA A 495 22.49 -0.25 1.40
CA ALA A 495 23.75 -0.37 0.68
C ALA A 495 23.53 -0.56 -0.83
N ALA A 496 22.60 -1.44 -1.23
CA ALA A 496 22.26 -1.65 -2.63
C ALA A 496 21.73 -0.36 -3.28
N THR A 497 20.85 0.35 -2.59
CA THR A 497 20.33 1.65 -3.06
C THR A 497 21.46 2.65 -3.31
N ARG A 498 22.43 2.76 -2.38
CA ARG A 498 23.58 3.66 -2.54
C ARG A 498 24.47 3.24 -3.72
N ILE A 499 24.80 1.95 -3.84
CA ILE A 499 25.64 1.44 -4.92
C ILE A 499 24.99 1.69 -6.28
N ILE A 500 23.71 1.34 -6.43
CA ILE A 500 22.97 1.48 -7.70
C ILE A 500 22.83 2.94 -8.11
N ARG A 501 22.61 3.86 -7.15
CA ARG A 501 22.63 5.29 -7.43
C ARG A 501 23.99 5.73 -7.99
N GLN A 502 25.10 5.32 -7.37
CA GLN A 502 26.46 5.65 -7.83
C GLN A 502 26.78 5.06 -9.21
N MET A 503 26.07 4.05 -9.65
CA MET A 503 26.23 3.44 -10.99
C MET A 503 25.49 4.19 -12.09
N GLN A 504 24.73 5.25 -11.74
CA GLN A 504 24.02 6.09 -12.71
C GLN A 504 23.12 5.31 -13.67
N ILE A 505 22.38 4.32 -13.15
CA ILE A 505 21.35 3.64 -13.93
C ILE A 505 20.31 4.68 -14.36
N PRO A 506 19.99 4.79 -15.66
CA PRO A 506 19.30 5.97 -16.20
C PRO A 506 17.84 6.08 -15.75
N ALA A 507 17.16 4.98 -15.36
CA ALA A 507 15.78 4.98 -14.96
C ALA A 507 15.41 3.80 -14.06
N TYR A 508 14.20 3.81 -13.50
CA TYR A 508 13.58 2.70 -12.75
C TYR A 508 14.38 2.24 -11.52
N GLN A 509 15.19 3.11 -10.94
CA GLN A 509 16.14 2.75 -9.86
C GLN A 509 15.48 2.02 -8.69
N ALA A 510 14.28 2.43 -8.28
CA ALA A 510 13.55 1.77 -7.19
C ALA A 510 13.23 0.29 -7.50
N ASN A 511 12.80 0.01 -8.75
CA ASN A 511 12.54 -1.35 -9.20
C ASN A 511 13.84 -2.15 -9.32
N ILE A 512 14.89 -1.55 -9.88
CA ILE A 512 16.19 -2.22 -10.08
C ILE A 512 16.81 -2.61 -8.74
N VAL A 513 16.78 -1.75 -7.73
CA VAL A 513 17.25 -2.07 -6.36
C VAL A 513 16.53 -3.31 -5.83
N THR A 514 15.22 -3.32 -5.89
CA THR A 514 14.39 -4.42 -5.39
C THR A 514 14.63 -5.73 -6.14
N TYR A 515 14.71 -5.69 -7.46
CA TYR A 515 14.99 -6.86 -8.30
C TYR A 515 16.41 -7.40 -8.10
N THR A 516 17.40 -6.51 -7.95
CA THR A 516 18.80 -6.91 -7.68
C THR A 516 18.92 -7.59 -6.31
N ILE A 517 18.24 -7.08 -5.28
CA ILE A 517 18.24 -7.71 -3.94
C ILE A 517 17.52 -9.07 -3.99
N ALA A 518 16.40 -9.16 -4.68
CA ALA A 518 15.67 -10.41 -4.84
C ALA A 518 16.52 -11.45 -5.58
N TYR A 519 17.25 -11.04 -6.61
CA TYR A 519 18.18 -11.88 -7.35
C TYR A 519 19.36 -12.33 -6.47
N LEU A 520 19.93 -11.43 -5.67
CA LEU A 520 20.98 -11.75 -4.70
C LEU A 520 20.50 -12.82 -3.70
N ALA A 521 19.33 -12.63 -3.12
CA ALA A 521 18.72 -13.59 -2.19
C ALA A 521 18.49 -14.95 -2.87
N HIS A 522 17.98 -14.96 -4.10
CA HIS A 522 17.79 -16.16 -4.91
C HIS A 522 19.11 -16.91 -5.15
N ARG A 523 20.14 -16.21 -5.63
CA ARG A 523 21.45 -16.83 -5.94
C ARG A 523 22.17 -17.30 -4.68
N ALA A 524 21.99 -16.62 -3.57
CA ALA A 524 22.55 -17.01 -2.29
C ALA A 524 21.88 -18.26 -1.70
N ALA A 525 20.60 -18.50 -1.99
CA ALA A 525 19.84 -19.65 -1.50
C ALA A 525 20.01 -19.88 0.02
N GLY A 526 19.87 -18.81 0.83
CA GLY A 526 20.03 -18.84 2.28
C GLY A 526 21.47 -18.93 2.81
N ARG A 527 22.49 -18.81 1.94
CA ARG A 527 23.92 -18.90 2.31
C ARG A 527 24.59 -17.55 2.56
N ILE A 528 23.83 -16.51 2.88
CA ILE A 528 24.35 -15.23 3.36
C ILE A 528 24.16 -15.17 4.88
N ASP A 529 25.26 -14.85 5.58
CA ASP A 529 25.28 -14.70 7.02
C ASP A 529 24.74 -13.32 7.42
N LEU A 530 23.43 -13.25 7.68
CA LEU A 530 22.76 -12.03 8.14
C LEU A 530 23.28 -11.60 9.51
N ARG A 531 23.69 -12.53 10.37
CA ARG A 531 24.29 -12.21 11.67
C ARG A 531 25.57 -11.43 11.55
N LYS A 532 26.46 -11.85 10.64
CA LYS A 532 27.70 -11.14 10.38
C LYS A 532 27.45 -9.73 9.86
N ILE A 533 26.40 -9.55 9.01
CA ILE A 533 26.03 -8.22 8.52
C ILE A 533 25.52 -7.35 9.68
N TRP A 534 24.69 -7.90 10.56
CA TRP A 534 24.27 -7.22 11.79
C TRP A 534 25.47 -6.83 12.68
N GLU A 535 26.40 -7.73 12.89
CA GLU A 535 27.59 -7.48 13.73
C GLU A 535 28.51 -6.42 13.14
N GLN A 536 28.70 -6.41 11.82
CA GLN A 536 29.60 -5.48 11.13
C GLN A 536 28.92 -4.20 10.67
N GLN A 537 27.59 -4.10 10.71
CA GLN A 537 26.77 -2.98 10.22
C GLN A 537 27.09 -2.58 8.76
N LYS A 538 27.52 -3.52 7.95
CA LYS A 538 27.87 -3.33 6.54
C LYS A 538 27.78 -4.63 5.76
N ILE A 539 27.58 -4.51 4.44
CA ILE A 539 27.67 -5.65 3.52
C ILE A 539 29.14 -5.99 3.24
N SER A 540 29.37 -7.22 2.80
CA SER A 540 30.70 -7.69 2.39
C SER A 540 31.12 -7.13 1.02
N GLU A 541 32.43 -7.12 0.74
CA GLU A 541 32.94 -6.73 -0.58
C GLU A 541 32.47 -7.70 -1.68
N GLY A 542 32.23 -8.98 -1.35
CA GLY A 542 31.66 -9.94 -2.31
C GLY A 542 30.21 -9.60 -2.69
N MET A 543 29.38 -9.18 -1.73
CA MET A 543 28.03 -8.72 -2.01
C MET A 543 28.01 -7.41 -2.80
N LYS A 544 28.90 -6.49 -2.48
CA LYS A 544 29.04 -5.22 -3.19
C LYS A 544 29.40 -5.45 -4.66
N GLU A 545 30.39 -6.29 -4.93
CA GLU A 545 30.81 -6.68 -6.28
C GLU A 545 29.66 -7.38 -7.04
N ALA A 546 28.88 -8.23 -6.37
CA ALA A 546 27.71 -8.88 -6.98
C ALA A 546 26.65 -7.87 -7.39
N ILE A 547 26.30 -6.92 -6.52
CA ILE A 547 25.32 -5.86 -6.82
C ILE A 547 25.79 -5.03 -8.02
N GLN A 548 27.07 -4.62 -8.04
CA GLN A 548 27.64 -3.84 -9.13
C GLN A 548 27.63 -4.58 -10.47
N ASN A 549 27.96 -5.88 -10.47
CA ASN A 549 28.02 -6.67 -11.69
C ASN A 549 26.64 -7.08 -12.22
N TRP A 550 25.67 -7.33 -11.32
CA TRP A 550 24.38 -7.86 -11.73
C TRP A 550 23.34 -6.78 -12.06
N CYS A 551 23.47 -5.61 -11.44
CA CYS A 551 22.50 -4.53 -11.63
C CYS A 551 22.33 -4.10 -13.08
N PRO A 552 23.38 -3.87 -13.89
CA PRO A 552 23.22 -3.52 -15.31
C PRO A 552 22.51 -4.62 -16.11
N GLU A 553 22.91 -5.86 -15.93
CA GLU A 553 22.31 -7.02 -16.61
C GLU A 553 20.83 -7.19 -16.28
N ILE A 554 20.45 -6.93 -15.01
CA ILE A 554 19.05 -6.96 -14.56
C ILE A 554 18.28 -5.81 -15.18
N PHE A 555 18.85 -4.60 -15.21
CA PHE A 555 18.24 -3.43 -15.86
C PHE A 555 17.98 -3.70 -17.34
N ASP A 556 19.00 -4.12 -18.09
CA ASP A 556 18.89 -4.40 -19.52
C ASP A 556 17.83 -5.48 -19.79
N LYS A 557 17.80 -6.54 -18.96
CA LYS A 557 16.82 -7.62 -19.11
C LYS A 557 15.39 -7.19 -18.80
N ILE A 558 15.19 -6.35 -17.81
CA ILE A 558 13.85 -5.78 -17.49
C ILE A 558 13.37 -4.92 -18.66
N VAL A 559 14.20 -4.01 -19.17
CA VAL A 559 13.85 -3.10 -20.27
C VAL A 559 13.58 -3.90 -21.55
N GLU A 560 14.47 -4.82 -21.92
CA GLU A 560 14.30 -5.70 -23.09
C GLU A 560 13.00 -6.51 -23.02
N SER A 561 12.72 -7.14 -21.88
CA SER A 561 11.55 -8.00 -21.72
C SER A 561 10.24 -7.25 -21.58
N ALA A 562 10.27 -5.95 -21.27
CA ALA A 562 9.09 -5.11 -21.31
C ALA A 562 8.55 -4.96 -22.75
N GLY A 563 9.45 -4.89 -23.76
CA GLY A 563 9.05 -4.63 -25.13
C GLY A 563 8.31 -3.29 -25.24
N ASP A 564 7.14 -3.30 -25.87
CA ASP A 564 6.30 -2.09 -26.02
C ASP A 564 5.50 -1.72 -24.75
N ARG A 565 5.59 -2.53 -23.68
CA ARG A 565 4.88 -2.27 -22.42
C ARG A 565 5.62 -1.24 -21.57
N ASN A 566 4.87 -0.50 -20.76
CA ASN A 566 5.47 0.34 -19.74
C ASN A 566 6.32 -0.50 -18.76
N VAL A 567 7.58 -0.11 -18.58
CA VAL A 567 8.56 -0.87 -17.78
C VAL A 567 8.13 -0.95 -16.30
N THR A 568 7.61 0.14 -15.74
CA THR A 568 7.15 0.17 -14.35
C THR A 568 5.99 -0.80 -14.14
N GLU A 569 5.03 -0.83 -15.08
CA GLU A 569 3.91 -1.78 -15.04
C GLU A 569 4.36 -3.22 -15.27
N TRP A 570 5.39 -3.43 -16.08
CA TRP A 570 5.99 -4.74 -16.27
C TRP A 570 6.64 -5.27 -14.99
N CYS A 571 7.34 -4.42 -14.23
CA CYS A 571 7.92 -4.78 -12.94
C CYS A 571 6.88 -5.21 -11.89
N LYS A 572 5.61 -4.86 -12.04
CA LYS A 572 4.50 -5.29 -11.16
C LYS A 572 3.99 -6.70 -11.47
N LYS A 573 4.51 -7.36 -12.50
CA LYS A 573 4.08 -8.69 -12.94
C LYS A 573 5.05 -9.77 -12.45
N VAL A 574 4.49 -10.86 -11.95
CA VAL A 574 5.27 -12.02 -11.50
C VAL A 574 6.12 -12.60 -12.64
N ASP A 575 5.66 -12.49 -13.90
CA ASP A 575 6.38 -12.97 -15.08
C ASP A 575 7.71 -12.23 -15.27
N CYS A 576 7.78 -10.93 -14.97
CA CYS A 576 9.03 -10.18 -14.95
C CYS A 576 10.02 -10.80 -13.95
N TRP A 577 9.55 -11.11 -12.74
CA TRP A 577 10.40 -11.79 -11.75
C TRP A 577 10.85 -13.19 -12.22
N HIS A 578 9.97 -13.96 -12.84
CA HIS A 578 10.33 -15.28 -13.35
C HIS A 578 11.46 -15.20 -14.39
N LEU A 579 11.43 -14.21 -15.28
CA LEU A 579 12.48 -13.98 -16.25
C LEU A 579 13.81 -13.58 -15.58
N ILE A 580 13.79 -12.65 -14.65
CA ILE A 580 14.99 -12.20 -13.93
C ILE A 580 15.57 -13.33 -13.08
N ARG A 581 14.71 -14.08 -12.37
CA ARG A 581 15.13 -15.25 -11.58
C ARG A 581 15.83 -16.32 -12.43
N GLY A 582 15.42 -16.45 -13.70
CA GLY A 582 16.01 -17.40 -14.67
C GLY A 582 17.39 -17.01 -15.19
N LEU A 583 17.89 -15.80 -14.93
CA LEU A 583 19.23 -15.38 -15.34
C LEU A 583 20.31 -16.25 -14.65
N ARG A 584 21.39 -16.50 -15.38
CA ARG A 584 22.56 -17.27 -14.88
C ARG A 584 23.80 -16.39 -14.83
N LEU A 585 23.71 -15.27 -14.12
CA LEU A 585 24.83 -14.35 -13.96
C LEU A 585 25.95 -14.99 -13.14
N GLN A 586 27.19 -14.67 -13.49
CA GLN A 586 28.36 -15.22 -12.81
C GLN A 586 28.42 -14.70 -11.37
N VAL A 587 28.61 -15.61 -10.42
CA VAL A 587 28.79 -15.24 -9.01
C VAL A 587 30.23 -14.76 -8.83
N PRO A 588 30.46 -13.55 -8.28
CA PRO A 588 31.80 -13.07 -7.98
C PRO A 588 32.54 -14.02 -7.03
N SER A 589 33.82 -14.23 -7.30
CA SER A 589 34.62 -15.22 -6.56
C SER A 589 34.72 -14.97 -5.07
N LYS A 590 34.64 -13.71 -4.64
CA LYS A 590 34.60 -13.34 -3.21
C LYS A 590 33.29 -13.78 -2.58
N LEU A 591 32.14 -13.50 -3.23
CA LEU A 591 30.84 -13.91 -2.74
C LEU A 591 30.70 -15.45 -2.71
N ASP A 592 31.20 -16.14 -3.76
CA ASP A 592 31.16 -17.60 -3.83
C ASP A 592 31.96 -18.24 -2.68
N LYS A 593 33.12 -17.67 -2.34
CA LYS A 593 33.90 -18.11 -1.17
C LYS A 593 33.15 -17.89 0.15
N GLU A 594 32.51 -16.75 0.32
CA GLU A 594 31.70 -16.45 1.50
C GLU A 594 30.56 -17.45 1.66
N MET A 595 29.86 -17.78 0.56
CA MET A 595 28.72 -18.71 0.59
C MET A 595 29.10 -20.19 0.79
N LYS A 596 30.29 -20.61 0.38
CA LYS A 596 30.75 -22.01 0.52
C LYS A 596 30.89 -22.48 1.97
N HIS A 597 31.12 -21.57 2.88
CA HIS A 597 31.36 -21.88 4.30
C HIS A 597 30.09 -21.84 5.15
N ILE A 598 28.92 -21.51 4.55
CA ILE A 598 27.66 -21.35 5.26
C ILE A 598 26.71 -22.46 4.84
N GLN A 599 26.23 -23.26 5.78
CA GLN A 599 25.12 -24.16 5.51
C GLN A 599 23.85 -23.32 5.21
N PRO A 600 23.04 -23.69 4.20
CA PRO A 600 21.84 -22.95 3.86
C PRO A 600 20.93 -22.85 5.10
N VAL A 601 20.75 -21.64 5.61
CA VAL A 601 19.70 -21.39 6.58
C VAL A 601 18.41 -21.41 5.77
N PRO A 602 17.39 -22.20 6.14
CA PRO A 602 16.09 -22.16 5.46
C PRO A 602 15.58 -20.71 5.54
N THR A 603 15.37 -20.07 4.39
CA THR A 603 14.75 -18.74 4.34
C THR A 603 13.46 -18.79 5.11
N VAL A 604 13.34 -17.97 6.16
CA VAL A 604 12.13 -17.80 6.97
C VAL A 604 11.08 -17.11 6.10
N GLY A 605 10.50 -17.83 5.20
CA GLY A 605 9.53 -17.35 4.22
C GLY A 605 8.68 -18.47 3.63
N ARG A 606 9.11 -19.72 3.82
CA ARG A 606 8.25 -20.88 3.66
C ARG A 606 8.03 -21.47 5.04
N PRO A 607 6.79 -21.86 5.45
CA PRO A 607 6.67 -22.83 6.51
C PRO A 607 7.56 -23.98 6.06
N SER A 608 8.67 -24.21 6.76
CA SER A 608 9.44 -25.43 6.54
C SER A 608 8.42 -26.54 6.72
N ALA A 609 8.21 -27.33 5.65
CA ALA A 609 7.69 -28.65 5.88
C ALA A 609 8.45 -29.14 7.13
N ARG A 610 7.72 -29.39 8.23
CA ARG A 610 8.28 -29.97 9.44
C ARG A 610 9.30 -31.01 8.99
N GLN A 611 10.52 -30.89 9.50
CA GLN A 611 11.59 -31.85 9.14
C GLN A 611 11.01 -33.25 9.13
N PRO A 612 11.27 -34.06 8.10
CA PRO A 612 10.69 -35.41 7.97
C PRO A 612 10.79 -36.27 9.26
N ASP A 613 11.79 -35.98 10.09
CA ASP A 613 12.03 -36.71 11.34
C ASP A 613 11.08 -36.39 12.50
N ALA A 614 10.25 -35.33 12.38
CA ALA A 614 9.23 -34.96 13.37
C ALA A 614 7.81 -35.42 12.99
N LEU A 615 7.61 -36.01 11.81
CA LEU A 615 6.32 -36.51 11.37
C LEU A 615 6.04 -37.89 11.98
N LYS A 616 4.81 -38.10 12.46
CA LYS A 616 4.34 -39.43 12.86
C LYS A 616 4.49 -40.41 11.70
N PRO A 617 4.74 -41.71 11.94
CA PRO A 617 4.81 -42.71 10.86
C PRO A 617 3.62 -42.67 9.90
N GLU A 618 2.41 -42.52 10.42
CA GLU A 618 1.15 -42.42 9.68
C GLU A 618 1.13 -41.17 8.73
N ASP A 619 1.64 -40.02 9.19
CA ASP A 619 1.72 -38.80 8.37
C ASP A 619 2.70 -38.98 7.20
N ARG A 620 3.81 -39.70 7.40
CA ARG A 620 4.79 -40.02 6.34
C ARG A 620 4.18 -40.93 5.29
N GLU A 621 3.43 -41.94 5.72
CA GLU A 621 2.74 -42.89 4.85
C GLU A 621 1.66 -42.19 4.01
N ASN A 622 0.85 -41.32 4.62
CA ASN A 622 -0.15 -40.51 3.93
C ASN A 622 0.48 -39.58 2.88
N ILE A 623 1.58 -38.90 3.23
CA ILE A 623 2.31 -38.04 2.29
C ILE A 623 2.86 -38.85 1.12
N ALA A 624 3.49 -39.99 1.38
CA ALA A 624 4.05 -40.86 0.34
C ALA A 624 2.94 -41.37 -0.59
N ARG A 625 1.79 -41.80 -0.03
CA ARG A 625 0.63 -42.29 -0.80
C ARG A 625 0.04 -41.21 -1.70
N VAL A 626 -0.09 -39.97 -1.24
CA VAL A 626 -0.57 -38.82 -2.02
C VAL A 626 0.40 -38.45 -3.12
N MET A 627 1.70 -38.46 -2.82
CA MET A 627 2.76 -38.13 -3.78
C MET A 627 2.99 -39.22 -4.83
N SER A 628 2.52 -40.44 -4.64
CA SER A 628 2.59 -41.48 -5.64
C SER A 628 1.56 -41.33 -6.78
N VAL A 629 0.62 -40.39 -6.66
CA VAL A 629 -0.43 -40.16 -7.65
C VAL A 629 -0.05 -39.01 -8.56
N ASP A 630 -0.11 -39.22 -9.86
CA ASP A 630 0.27 -38.24 -10.88
C ASP A 630 -0.74 -37.09 -11.02
N ALA A 631 -0.30 -36.02 -11.71
CA ALA A 631 -1.09 -34.80 -11.87
C ALA A 631 -2.39 -35.01 -12.65
N ILE A 632 -2.37 -35.89 -13.65
CA ILE A 632 -3.53 -36.17 -14.51
C ILE A 632 -4.61 -36.88 -13.69
N THR A 633 -4.23 -37.84 -12.88
CA THR A 633 -5.12 -38.55 -11.97
C THR A 633 -5.79 -37.63 -10.98
N TRP A 634 -5.04 -36.69 -10.36
CA TRP A 634 -5.62 -35.67 -9.46
C TRP A 634 -6.60 -34.73 -10.19
N GLN A 635 -6.31 -34.35 -11.43
CA GLN A 635 -7.19 -33.52 -12.25
C GLN A 635 -8.48 -34.25 -12.64
N ASN A 636 -8.36 -35.54 -12.94
CA ASN A 636 -9.53 -36.40 -13.23
C ASN A 636 -10.40 -36.55 -12.00
N ILE A 637 -9.84 -36.82 -10.83
CA ILE A 637 -10.57 -36.88 -9.54
C ILE A 637 -11.27 -35.55 -9.25
N TYR A 638 -10.60 -34.43 -9.43
CA TYR A 638 -11.20 -33.10 -9.27
C TYR A 638 -12.40 -32.91 -10.23
N SER A 639 -12.20 -33.20 -11.52
CA SER A 639 -13.22 -33.02 -12.54
C SER A 639 -14.42 -33.92 -12.33
N TRP A 640 -14.19 -35.21 -11.97
CA TRP A 640 -15.19 -36.17 -11.63
C TRP A 640 -15.98 -35.77 -10.38
N GLY A 641 -15.30 -35.43 -9.29
CA GLY A 641 -15.93 -35.02 -8.04
C GLY A 641 -16.80 -33.77 -8.19
N LYS A 642 -16.36 -32.80 -9.01
CA LYS A 642 -17.12 -31.60 -9.31
C LYS A 642 -18.35 -31.85 -10.19
N ARG A 643 -18.23 -32.77 -11.16
CA ARG A 643 -19.32 -33.12 -12.09
C ARG A 643 -20.40 -33.94 -11.40
N THR A 644 -20.01 -34.91 -10.56
CA THR A 644 -20.93 -35.85 -9.92
C THR A 644 -21.47 -35.34 -8.59
N GLY A 645 -20.85 -34.36 -7.96
CA GLY A 645 -21.16 -33.91 -6.60
C GLY A 645 -20.76 -34.92 -5.51
N THR A 646 -19.97 -35.95 -5.84
CA THR A 646 -19.54 -36.98 -4.90
C THR A 646 -18.49 -36.44 -3.90
N LEU A 647 -17.65 -35.52 -4.34
CA LEU A 647 -16.73 -34.82 -3.47
C LEU A 647 -17.34 -33.48 -2.99
N LYS A 648 -17.18 -33.19 -1.72
CA LYS A 648 -17.53 -31.87 -1.16
C LYS A 648 -16.69 -30.76 -1.79
N GLU A 649 -17.16 -29.53 -1.81
CA GLU A 649 -16.47 -28.39 -2.44
C GLU A 649 -15.04 -28.22 -1.92
N TRP A 650 -14.80 -28.40 -0.61
CA TRP A 650 -13.45 -28.33 -0.03
C TRP A 650 -12.55 -29.51 -0.44
N GLN A 651 -13.11 -30.73 -0.64
CA GLN A 651 -12.37 -31.89 -1.14
C GLN A 651 -11.94 -31.68 -2.60
N CYS A 652 -12.83 -31.13 -3.44
CA CYS A 652 -12.46 -30.69 -4.79
C CYS A 652 -11.32 -29.69 -4.78
N GLY A 653 -11.34 -28.71 -3.84
CA GLY A 653 -10.26 -27.73 -3.68
C GLY A 653 -8.91 -28.36 -3.31
N ILE A 654 -8.92 -29.39 -2.47
CA ILE A 654 -7.72 -30.13 -2.09
C ILE A 654 -7.20 -30.97 -3.27
N ALA A 655 -8.08 -31.71 -3.97
CA ALA A 655 -7.69 -32.49 -5.16
C ALA A 655 -7.06 -31.61 -6.24
N PHE A 656 -7.63 -30.42 -6.51
CA PHE A 656 -7.06 -29.44 -7.42
C PHE A 656 -5.66 -28.96 -6.98
N THR A 657 -5.50 -28.68 -5.68
CA THR A 657 -4.22 -28.23 -5.11
C THR A 657 -3.15 -29.31 -5.21
N LEU A 658 -3.50 -30.56 -4.91
CA LEU A 658 -2.58 -31.71 -5.02
C LEU A 658 -2.19 -31.98 -6.48
N GLY A 659 -3.13 -31.84 -7.42
CA GLY A 659 -2.86 -31.89 -8.85
C GLY A 659 -1.86 -30.81 -9.30
N GLY A 660 -2.00 -29.59 -8.75
CA GLY A 660 -1.03 -28.53 -8.98
C GLY A 660 0.36 -28.85 -8.40
N TYR A 661 0.47 -29.50 -7.24
CA TYR A 661 1.76 -29.94 -6.69
C TYR A 661 2.37 -31.07 -7.49
N ALA A 662 1.56 -32.01 -7.94
CA ALA A 662 1.99 -33.12 -8.79
C ALA A 662 2.48 -32.65 -10.15
N SER A 663 1.87 -31.63 -10.77
CA SER A 663 2.28 -31.08 -12.06
C SER A 663 3.64 -30.38 -12.03
N THR A 664 4.14 -30.03 -10.85
CA THR A 664 5.48 -29.47 -10.62
C THR A 664 6.44 -30.51 -10.01
N GLU A 665 6.19 -31.80 -10.29
CA GLU A 665 6.99 -32.91 -9.77
C GLU A 665 7.18 -32.88 -8.24
N TRP A 666 6.14 -32.44 -7.54
CA TRP A 666 6.11 -32.32 -6.09
C TRP A 666 7.20 -31.40 -5.49
N GLU A 667 7.62 -30.36 -6.24
CA GLU A 667 8.49 -29.30 -5.68
C GLU A 667 7.93 -28.79 -4.33
N ARG A 668 6.61 -28.89 -4.14
CA ARG A 668 5.93 -28.62 -2.89
C ARG A 668 5.31 -29.89 -2.32
N VAL A 669 5.82 -30.32 -1.16
CA VAL A 669 5.31 -31.47 -0.43
C VAL A 669 4.00 -31.09 0.31
N PRO A 670 2.93 -31.91 0.24
CA PRO A 670 1.70 -31.65 0.96
C PRO A 670 1.93 -31.69 2.49
N SER A 671 1.22 -30.84 3.24
CA SER A 671 1.23 -30.91 4.69
C SER A 671 0.55 -32.21 5.18
N SER A 672 0.86 -32.67 6.41
CA SER A 672 0.23 -33.86 7.01
C SER A 672 -1.30 -33.83 6.90
N LYS A 673 -1.90 -32.64 7.11
CA LYS A 673 -3.36 -32.44 7.00
C LYS A 673 -3.87 -32.54 5.56
N GLN A 674 -3.13 -31.99 4.60
CA GLN A 674 -3.48 -32.11 3.18
C GLN A 674 -3.31 -33.55 2.71
N ALA A 675 -2.28 -34.25 3.17
CA ALA A 675 -2.05 -35.63 2.85
C ALA A 675 -3.14 -36.55 3.44
N ALA A 676 -3.55 -36.35 4.69
CA ALA A 676 -4.64 -37.10 5.30
C ALA A 676 -5.97 -36.95 4.50
N TYR A 677 -6.31 -35.71 4.13
CA TYR A 677 -7.48 -35.47 3.28
C TYR A 677 -7.29 -35.95 1.84
N GLY A 678 -6.06 -35.92 1.32
CA GLY A 678 -5.74 -36.52 0.01
C GLY A 678 -6.01 -38.02 -0.01
N VAL A 679 -5.60 -38.75 1.02
CA VAL A 679 -5.90 -40.19 1.17
C VAL A 679 -7.39 -40.43 1.26
N GLU A 680 -8.16 -39.66 2.05
CA GLU A 680 -9.63 -39.76 2.11
C GLU A 680 -10.24 -39.56 0.71
N ILE A 681 -9.76 -38.58 -0.06
CA ILE A 681 -10.25 -38.33 -1.42
C ILE A 681 -9.93 -39.51 -2.36
N LEU A 682 -8.73 -40.10 -2.27
CA LEU A 682 -8.34 -41.25 -3.03
C LEU A 682 -9.23 -42.49 -2.71
N GLU A 683 -9.60 -42.66 -1.45
CA GLU A 683 -10.51 -43.73 -1.03
C GLU A 683 -11.92 -43.54 -1.60
N ILE A 684 -12.44 -42.31 -1.58
CA ILE A 684 -13.75 -41.99 -2.19
C ILE A 684 -13.70 -42.22 -3.72
N ALA A 685 -12.56 -41.86 -4.36
CA ALA A 685 -12.37 -41.95 -5.80
C ALA A 685 -11.95 -43.37 -6.28
N SER A 686 -11.65 -44.31 -5.37
CA SER A 686 -11.17 -45.66 -5.72
C SER A 686 -12.13 -46.42 -6.61
N GLY A 687 -13.45 -46.26 -6.41
CA GLY A 687 -14.47 -46.81 -7.27
C GLY A 687 -14.51 -46.29 -8.69
N TYR A 688 -14.09 -45.00 -8.88
CA TYR A 688 -14.01 -44.36 -10.18
C TYR A 688 -12.72 -44.80 -10.93
N MET A 689 -11.58 -44.84 -10.25
CA MET A 689 -10.28 -45.21 -10.82
C MET A 689 -10.26 -46.67 -11.34
N ASN A 690 -11.03 -47.57 -10.68
CA ASN A 690 -11.16 -48.94 -11.11
C ASN A 690 -12.12 -49.16 -12.31
N MET A 691 -12.81 -48.13 -12.77
CA MET A 691 -13.69 -48.18 -13.95
C MET A 691 -13.03 -47.67 -15.24
N GLU A 692 -11.90 -46.98 -15.14
CA GLU A 692 -11.15 -46.43 -16.30
C GLU A 692 -9.87 -47.24 -16.63
N THR A 693 -9.57 -48.33 -15.91
CA THR A 693 -8.57 -49.33 -16.26
C THR A 693 -9.26 -50.55 -16.90
#